data_543259f6dddd130b353125dc2dfb5f1a
#
_entry.id   543259f6dddd130b353125dc2dfb5f1a
#
_cell.length_a   1.000
_cell.length_b   1.000
_cell.length_c   1.000
_cell.angle_alpha   90.00
_cell.angle_beta   90.00
_cell.angle_gamma   90.00
#
_symmetry.space_group_name_H-M   'P 1'
#
loop_
_entity.id
_entity.type
_entity.pdbx_description
1 polymer ?
#
loop_
_entity_poly.entity_id
_entity_poly.type
_entity_poly.pdbx_seq_one_letter_code
_entity_poly.pdbx_strand_id
1 'polypeptide(L)'
;MRNLQGLTVQAFEAAPSVGGVWFWNRYPGARCDFESIFYSYSFDEDLQRDWRWTERYASQPEILRYLEHVCDRFDLRRSYQFNTRITSVVWDEAATRWVVGTDDGRTTTARFFINAAGAFSVSKPNDFPGQDNFQGAVVHTSHWPADGVDLTGKRVAVVGTGSTGIQVIQTIAPQVAELTVFQRTPNFACPLGNRPLTDEEFDSVVSDYPRLREESRNSISGAAFPRAVLPAHAHTPEEQRQMYDTYYNGGGFRMLASTYYDLIFNPEANATAADYIRDRIRERVKDPQVAELLCPNDHPYGAKRATFETNYYEAFNLPHVHLVDARTHPIVRITEEGIATTAAEYEFDVIVLATGFDVGGAGLMRMGVVGRDGEALTDHWAHGQRTYLGTATEGFPNLFHVNGPQSAAALFNNPIAIEDSVDFIGALIAHMDANGYTTAQVTEAAETRYNDLVREVADATLFPKATSWYMGDNIAGKPRVPISLFTGAPMYRAICSEARSSAFAGFSFDGSDSDVPPTITLNGASVFFLAGMMNMGAKPLEQCSLEEARFMMETFKAMQLPLPPDVTITDTAFPSEAGPRAARLYRPSVEGTLAAVVFIHGGGWIGGSLDAFDEPCAALAHRLGALVVSPDYRLAPEYPFPAGPDDTLAALRWVADNAAALGVDPDRIAIGGESAGANLAAVTALRARDEGGPRLRAQVLVTPPIDPFADTESRNLYAGGPIISAELGARMWALYLGDLANAASPHAAPNHADDLLGLPPALVITMEADPTRDEAEDYAKALADAGVPTVCQRFDGLFHTTLSLSGAVPRAAEIQQAMCDFLTPLLSRVSATVPTVVG
;
A
#
# COMPACT_ATOMS: atom_id res chain seq x y z
N MET A 1 3.23 -2.98 -28.68
CA MET A 1 2.17 -3.50 -29.59
C MET A 1 2.56 -3.44 -31.05
N ARG A 2 2.68 -2.28 -31.69
CA ARG A 2 2.99 -2.21 -33.15
C ARG A 2 4.31 -2.92 -33.51
N ASN A 3 5.39 -2.58 -32.88
CA ASN A 3 6.73 -3.05 -33.29
C ASN A 3 7.06 -4.46 -32.79
N LEU A 4 6.53 -4.87 -31.62
CA LEU A 4 6.85 -6.15 -31.01
C LEU A 4 5.79 -7.22 -31.24
N GLN A 5 4.52 -6.83 -31.37
CA GLN A 5 3.39 -7.74 -31.54
C GLN A 5 2.76 -7.69 -32.94
N GLY A 6 3.25 -6.80 -33.83
CA GLY A 6 2.74 -6.69 -35.19
C GLY A 6 1.32 -6.16 -35.33
N LEU A 7 0.76 -5.56 -34.26
CA LEU A 7 -0.60 -5.04 -34.27
C LEU A 7 -0.71 -3.72 -35.05
N THR A 8 -1.81 -3.51 -35.74
CA THR A 8 -2.15 -2.20 -36.31
C THR A 8 -2.65 -1.29 -35.21
N VAL A 9 -2.04 -0.11 -35.08
CA VAL A 9 -2.37 0.88 -34.04
C VAL A 9 -2.77 2.19 -34.69
N GLN A 10 -3.94 2.72 -34.30
CA GLN A 10 -4.40 4.08 -34.59
C GLN A 10 -4.56 4.82 -33.26
N ALA A 11 -3.91 5.96 -33.11
CA ALA A 11 -4.05 6.85 -31.97
C ALA A 11 -4.81 8.12 -32.35
N PHE A 12 -5.67 8.63 -31.49
CA PHE A 12 -6.40 9.87 -31.66
C PHE A 12 -5.97 10.86 -30.56
N GLU A 13 -5.70 12.10 -30.96
CA GLU A 13 -5.33 13.18 -30.05
C GLU A 13 -6.13 14.45 -30.42
N ALA A 14 -6.78 15.04 -29.42
CA ALA A 14 -7.55 16.25 -29.60
C ALA A 14 -6.68 17.51 -29.85
N ALA A 15 -5.43 17.48 -29.38
CA ALA A 15 -4.45 18.53 -29.64
C ALA A 15 -3.84 18.41 -31.03
N PRO A 16 -3.24 19.50 -31.56
CA PRO A 16 -2.51 19.47 -32.83
C PRO A 16 -1.14 18.76 -32.75
N SER A 17 -0.68 18.38 -31.57
CA SER A 17 0.59 17.69 -31.34
C SER A 17 0.50 16.78 -30.12
N VAL A 18 1.56 15.98 -29.91
CA VAL A 18 1.77 15.18 -28.71
C VAL A 18 2.07 16.06 -27.49
N GLY A 19 2.02 15.46 -26.27
CA GLY A 19 2.43 16.13 -25.05
C GLY A 19 1.36 16.12 -23.95
N GLY A 20 0.06 15.91 -24.31
CA GLY A 20 -1.03 15.81 -23.34
C GLY A 20 -1.05 17.00 -22.38
N VAL A 21 -0.95 16.74 -21.08
CA VAL A 21 -0.93 17.77 -20.04
C VAL A 21 0.19 18.80 -20.25
N TRP A 22 1.34 18.39 -20.77
CA TRP A 22 2.48 19.28 -21.05
C TRP A 22 2.30 20.09 -22.33
N PHE A 23 1.38 19.72 -23.21
CA PHE A 23 0.96 20.54 -24.34
C PHE A 23 -0.02 21.64 -23.88
N TRP A 24 -0.98 21.32 -22.99
CA TRP A 24 -2.05 22.25 -22.61
C TRP A 24 -1.68 23.18 -21.46
N ASN A 25 -0.95 22.70 -20.44
CA ASN A 25 -0.62 23.42 -19.21
C ASN A 25 0.68 24.23 -19.37
N ARG A 26 0.62 25.31 -20.12
CA ARG A 26 1.75 26.19 -20.40
C ARG A 26 1.70 27.53 -19.65
N TYR A 27 1.05 27.53 -18.50
CA TYR A 27 0.95 28.69 -17.62
C TYR A 27 2.32 29.11 -17.05
N PRO A 28 2.50 30.39 -16.63
CA PRO A 28 3.77 30.86 -16.07
C PRO A 28 4.25 30.02 -14.88
N GLY A 29 5.50 29.56 -14.95
CA GLY A 29 6.10 28.72 -13.91
C GLY A 29 5.75 27.24 -13.95
N ALA A 30 4.99 26.77 -14.95
CA ALA A 30 4.64 25.37 -15.12
C ALA A 30 5.88 24.47 -15.17
N ARG A 31 5.98 23.53 -14.24
CA ARG A 31 7.09 22.55 -14.15
C ARG A 31 6.68 21.28 -13.45
N CYS A 32 7.47 20.22 -13.64
CA CYS A 32 7.28 18.98 -12.93
C CYS A 32 7.67 19.13 -11.46
N ASP A 33 6.96 18.43 -10.58
CA ASP A 33 7.29 18.29 -9.15
C ASP A 33 8.14 17.04 -8.86
N PHE A 34 8.53 16.30 -9.91
CA PHE A 34 9.45 15.17 -9.88
C PHE A 34 10.78 15.55 -10.54
N GLU A 35 11.88 14.98 -10.06
CA GLU A 35 13.21 15.22 -10.66
C GLU A 35 13.26 14.71 -12.09
N SER A 36 13.82 15.51 -12.97
CA SER A 36 13.87 15.28 -14.42
C SER A 36 14.44 13.93 -14.80
N ILE A 37 15.52 13.52 -14.11
CA ILE A 37 16.19 12.23 -14.34
C ILE A 37 15.29 11.02 -14.08
N PHE A 38 14.32 11.15 -13.17
CA PHE A 38 13.32 10.11 -12.90
C PHE A 38 12.05 10.30 -13.71
N TYR A 39 11.69 11.56 -14.05
CA TYR A 39 10.51 11.87 -14.86
C TYR A 39 10.79 11.71 -16.36
N SER A 40 11.31 10.54 -16.73
CA SER A 40 11.64 10.18 -18.10
C SER A 40 11.41 8.69 -18.32
N TYR A 41 11.20 8.29 -19.56
CA TYR A 41 11.00 6.88 -19.90
C TYR A 41 12.27 6.05 -19.67
N SER A 42 12.07 4.80 -19.25
CA SER A 42 13.16 3.86 -18.96
C SER A 42 13.26 2.70 -19.95
N PHE A 43 12.36 2.59 -20.92
CA PHE A 43 12.26 1.45 -21.83
C PHE A 43 13.35 1.43 -22.92
N ASP A 44 14.11 2.51 -23.11
CA ASP A 44 15.17 2.60 -24.11
C ASP A 44 16.42 3.30 -23.52
N GLU A 45 17.53 2.56 -23.48
CA GLU A 45 18.77 3.06 -22.87
C GLU A 45 19.42 4.20 -23.68
N ASP A 46 19.34 4.16 -25.01
CA ASP A 46 19.91 5.20 -25.86
C ASP A 46 19.13 6.51 -25.71
N LEU A 47 17.80 6.44 -25.58
CA LEU A 47 16.98 7.62 -25.25
C LEU A 47 17.43 8.26 -23.94
N GLN A 48 17.71 7.45 -22.92
CA GLN A 48 18.14 7.94 -21.61
C GLN A 48 19.53 8.60 -21.66
N ARG A 49 20.43 8.14 -22.53
CA ARG A 49 21.76 8.72 -22.72
C ARG A 49 21.75 9.97 -23.60
N ASP A 50 20.88 10.01 -24.61
CA ASP A 50 20.87 11.07 -25.63
C ASP A 50 20.18 12.33 -25.15
N TRP A 51 19.18 12.22 -24.24
CA TRP A 51 18.45 13.37 -23.75
C TRP A 51 19.09 13.96 -22.50
N ARG A 52 19.59 15.20 -22.57
CA ARG A 52 20.20 15.93 -21.46
C ARG A 52 19.19 16.91 -20.86
N TRP A 53 18.83 16.68 -19.60
CA TRP A 53 18.01 17.59 -18.82
C TRP A 53 18.82 18.79 -18.36
N THR A 54 18.23 20.01 -18.47
CA THR A 54 18.93 21.25 -18.11
C THR A 54 18.75 21.62 -16.64
N GLU A 55 17.68 21.16 -16.02
CA GLU A 55 17.33 21.48 -14.63
C GLU A 55 16.97 20.21 -13.85
N ARG A 56 17.18 20.26 -12.52
CA ARG A 56 16.78 19.17 -11.62
C ARG A 56 15.29 18.89 -11.68
N TYR A 57 14.47 19.93 -11.83
CA TYR A 57 13.02 19.84 -12.06
C TYR A 57 12.68 20.59 -13.34
N ALA A 58 12.47 19.85 -14.41
CA ALA A 58 12.29 20.42 -15.73
C ALA A 58 11.03 21.28 -15.85
N SER A 59 11.17 22.35 -16.60
CA SER A 59 10.07 23.23 -16.97
C SER A 59 9.18 22.59 -18.04
N GLN A 60 7.92 23.08 -18.14
CA GLN A 60 6.96 22.60 -19.13
C GLN A 60 7.52 22.60 -20.56
N PRO A 61 8.19 23.66 -21.07
CA PRO A 61 8.72 23.64 -22.43
C PRO A 61 9.78 22.57 -22.66
N GLU A 62 10.59 22.25 -21.65
CA GLU A 62 11.61 21.21 -21.77
C GLU A 62 10.98 19.82 -21.83
N ILE A 63 9.99 19.56 -20.96
CA ILE A 63 9.27 18.28 -20.94
C ILE A 63 8.50 18.09 -22.27
N LEU A 64 7.88 19.13 -22.80
CA LEU A 64 7.20 19.04 -24.09
C LEU A 64 8.18 18.68 -25.20
N ARG A 65 9.35 19.33 -25.29
CA ARG A 65 10.40 18.98 -26.26
C ARG A 65 10.88 17.53 -26.09
N TYR A 66 11.00 17.05 -24.86
CA TYR A 66 11.33 15.64 -24.59
C TYR A 66 10.30 14.69 -25.18
N LEU A 67 9.00 14.94 -24.94
CA LEU A 67 7.92 14.10 -25.45
C LEU A 67 7.83 14.15 -26.98
N GLU A 68 8.08 15.31 -27.59
CA GLU A 68 8.19 15.47 -29.05
C GLU A 68 9.38 14.68 -29.60
N HIS A 69 10.55 14.75 -28.95
CA HIS A 69 11.73 13.99 -29.30
C HIS A 69 11.46 12.47 -29.24
N VAL A 70 10.81 11.98 -28.19
CA VAL A 70 10.42 10.57 -28.07
C VAL A 70 9.50 10.17 -29.22
N CYS A 71 8.49 11.01 -29.51
CA CYS A 71 7.55 10.76 -30.58
C CYS A 71 8.25 10.64 -31.94
N ASP A 72 9.18 11.53 -32.23
CA ASP A 72 9.92 11.58 -33.50
C ASP A 72 10.94 10.44 -33.60
N ARG A 73 11.70 10.16 -32.53
CA ARG A 73 12.68 9.07 -32.45
C ARG A 73 12.06 7.70 -32.76
N PHE A 74 10.89 7.43 -32.24
CA PHE A 74 10.20 6.15 -32.43
C PHE A 74 9.16 6.16 -33.56
N ASP A 75 9.14 7.21 -34.37
CA ASP A 75 8.22 7.39 -35.54
C ASP A 75 6.76 7.11 -35.12
N LEU A 76 6.32 7.74 -34.01
CA LEU A 76 4.98 7.55 -33.50
C LEU A 76 3.95 8.40 -34.23
N ARG A 77 4.33 9.57 -34.78
CA ARG A 77 3.40 10.51 -35.43
C ARG A 77 2.57 9.87 -36.55
N ARG A 78 3.12 8.91 -37.27
CA ARG A 78 2.41 8.18 -38.33
C ARG A 78 1.20 7.40 -37.87
N SER A 79 1.15 7.07 -36.56
CA SER A 79 0.05 6.34 -35.94
C SER A 79 -0.99 7.28 -35.30
N TYR A 80 -0.69 8.59 -35.22
CA TYR A 80 -1.59 9.58 -34.64
C TYR A 80 -2.46 10.27 -35.70
N GLN A 81 -3.70 10.51 -35.29
CA GLN A 81 -4.61 11.43 -35.94
C GLN A 81 -4.84 12.60 -34.97
N PHE A 82 -4.15 13.70 -35.20
CA PHE A 82 -4.23 14.91 -34.41
C PHE A 82 -5.50 15.74 -34.75
N ASN A 83 -5.81 16.72 -33.89
CA ASN A 83 -7.01 17.57 -33.99
C ASN A 83 -8.29 16.72 -34.13
N THR A 84 -8.36 15.61 -33.45
CA THR A 84 -9.46 14.66 -33.54
C THR A 84 -9.85 14.19 -32.14
N ARG A 85 -11.06 14.52 -31.74
CA ARG A 85 -11.63 14.11 -30.46
C ARG A 85 -12.53 12.90 -30.62
N ILE A 86 -12.37 11.90 -29.77
CA ILE A 86 -13.32 10.79 -29.68
C ILE A 86 -14.58 11.27 -28.95
N THR A 87 -15.74 10.99 -29.54
CA THR A 87 -17.07 11.40 -29.05
C THR A 87 -17.99 10.23 -28.72
N SER A 88 -17.67 9.02 -29.22
CA SER A 88 -18.40 7.80 -28.86
C SER A 88 -17.49 6.58 -28.96
N VAL A 89 -17.70 5.60 -28.06
CA VAL A 89 -17.00 4.31 -28.04
C VAL A 89 -18.02 3.25 -27.65
N VAL A 90 -18.48 2.47 -28.61
CA VAL A 90 -19.60 1.54 -28.40
C VAL A 90 -19.15 0.13 -28.73
N TRP A 91 -19.39 -0.80 -27.81
CA TRP A 91 -19.13 -2.23 -28.03
C TRP A 91 -20.16 -2.82 -28.98
N ASP A 92 -19.70 -3.45 -30.06
CA ASP A 92 -20.53 -4.25 -30.98
C ASP A 92 -20.36 -5.73 -30.64
N GLU A 93 -21.35 -6.30 -29.98
CA GLU A 93 -21.33 -7.70 -29.51
C GLU A 93 -21.26 -8.67 -30.70
N ALA A 94 -21.95 -8.37 -31.80
CA ALA A 94 -21.97 -9.26 -32.97
C ALA A 94 -20.65 -9.29 -33.72
N ALA A 95 -19.95 -8.15 -33.79
CA ALA A 95 -18.64 -8.02 -34.41
C ALA A 95 -17.47 -8.27 -33.42
N THR A 96 -17.74 -8.35 -32.10
CA THR A 96 -16.72 -8.43 -31.03
C THR A 96 -15.67 -7.33 -31.16
N ARG A 97 -16.13 -6.11 -31.36
CA ARG A 97 -15.27 -4.94 -31.62
C ARG A 97 -15.85 -3.66 -31.05
N TRP A 98 -14.97 -2.75 -30.76
CA TRP A 98 -15.31 -1.37 -30.46
C TRP A 98 -15.56 -0.58 -31.75
N VAL A 99 -16.66 0.16 -31.78
CA VAL A 99 -16.97 1.17 -32.81
C VAL A 99 -16.67 2.53 -32.20
N VAL A 100 -15.68 3.23 -32.74
CA VAL A 100 -15.16 4.50 -32.22
C VAL A 100 -15.54 5.62 -33.15
N GLY A 101 -16.30 6.60 -32.66
CA GLY A 101 -16.73 7.79 -33.39
C GLY A 101 -15.90 9.01 -32.98
N THR A 102 -15.67 9.90 -33.93
CA THR A 102 -14.89 11.13 -33.77
C THR A 102 -15.72 12.39 -34.04
N ASP A 103 -15.24 13.53 -33.56
CA ASP A 103 -15.94 14.84 -33.69
C ASP A 103 -16.08 15.36 -35.11
N ASP A 104 -15.32 14.84 -36.08
CA ASP A 104 -15.47 15.10 -37.49
C ASP A 104 -16.45 14.14 -38.19
N GLY A 105 -17.15 13.30 -37.42
CA GLY A 105 -18.18 12.40 -37.91
C GLY A 105 -17.68 11.08 -38.51
N ARG A 106 -16.38 10.80 -38.44
CA ARG A 106 -15.83 9.52 -38.91
C ARG A 106 -16.00 8.46 -37.84
N THR A 107 -16.04 7.19 -38.28
CA THR A 107 -16.02 6.02 -37.40
C THR A 107 -14.91 5.07 -37.80
N THR A 108 -14.36 4.37 -36.81
CA THR A 108 -13.39 3.28 -36.99
C THR A 108 -13.73 2.12 -36.07
N THR A 109 -13.22 0.92 -36.36
CA THR A 109 -13.43 -0.24 -35.50
C THR A 109 -12.09 -0.77 -34.98
N ALA A 110 -12.07 -1.25 -33.74
CA ALA A 110 -10.89 -1.81 -33.12
C ALA A 110 -11.26 -3.04 -32.28
N ARG A 111 -10.38 -4.04 -32.25
CA ARG A 111 -10.50 -5.19 -31.34
C ARG A 111 -10.26 -4.73 -29.90
N PHE A 112 -9.30 -3.87 -29.67
CA PHE A 112 -8.95 -3.31 -28.37
C PHE A 112 -9.13 -1.80 -28.38
N PHE A 113 -9.73 -1.26 -27.32
CA PHE A 113 -9.74 0.18 -27.05
C PHE A 113 -8.87 0.46 -25.82
N ILE A 114 -7.79 1.22 -26.02
CA ILE A 114 -6.82 1.53 -24.98
C ILE A 114 -6.95 3.00 -24.61
N ASN A 115 -7.49 3.26 -23.42
CA ASN A 115 -7.63 4.60 -22.89
C ASN A 115 -6.28 5.10 -22.33
N ALA A 116 -5.73 6.12 -22.96
CA ALA A 116 -4.53 6.85 -22.53
C ALA A 116 -4.81 8.37 -22.38
N ALA A 117 -6.07 8.75 -22.08
CA ALA A 117 -6.48 10.16 -21.99
C ALA A 117 -5.87 10.93 -20.82
N GLY A 118 -5.26 10.21 -19.84
CA GLY A 118 -4.63 10.80 -18.65
C GLY A 118 -5.64 11.28 -17.60
N ALA A 119 -5.14 11.48 -16.38
CA ALA A 119 -5.96 11.84 -15.22
C ALA A 119 -6.30 13.34 -15.13
N PHE A 120 -5.55 14.21 -15.81
CA PHE A 120 -5.66 15.67 -15.77
C PHE A 120 -6.08 16.26 -17.12
N SER A 121 -6.94 15.58 -17.86
CA SER A 121 -7.41 16.01 -19.19
C SER A 121 -8.65 16.90 -19.15
N VAL A 122 -9.35 16.95 -18.02
CA VAL A 122 -10.61 17.70 -17.86
C VAL A 122 -10.46 18.67 -16.68
N SER A 123 -10.63 19.97 -16.95
CA SER A 123 -10.71 20.99 -15.89
C SER A 123 -12.01 20.85 -15.09
N LYS A 124 -11.97 21.28 -13.83
CA LYS A 124 -13.21 21.46 -13.05
C LYS A 124 -14.14 22.46 -13.72
N PRO A 125 -15.45 22.25 -13.60
CA PRO A 125 -16.39 23.31 -13.93
C PRO A 125 -16.08 24.57 -13.08
N ASN A 126 -16.03 25.70 -13.75
CA ASN A 126 -15.77 27.01 -13.11
C ASN A 126 -16.89 27.96 -13.51
N ASP A 127 -18.10 27.66 -13.08
CA ASP A 127 -19.24 28.47 -13.38
C ASP A 127 -19.41 29.55 -12.28
N PHE A 128 -18.52 30.53 -12.29
CA PHE A 128 -18.75 31.74 -11.47
C PHE A 128 -19.82 32.61 -12.13
N PRO A 129 -20.93 32.90 -11.44
CA PRO A 129 -21.96 33.75 -11.98
C PRO A 129 -21.37 35.08 -12.49
N GLY A 130 -21.72 35.48 -13.69
CA GLY A 130 -21.28 36.73 -14.33
C GLY A 130 -19.91 36.69 -15.00
N GLN A 131 -19.23 35.53 -15.06
CA GLN A 131 -17.90 35.41 -15.67
C GLN A 131 -17.85 35.92 -17.11
N ASP A 132 -18.90 35.66 -17.91
CA ASP A 132 -18.95 36.08 -19.31
C ASP A 132 -19.11 37.60 -19.49
N ASN A 133 -19.43 38.33 -18.45
CA ASN A 133 -19.60 39.79 -18.49
C ASN A 133 -18.31 40.55 -18.13
N PHE A 134 -17.28 39.83 -17.64
CA PHE A 134 -16.01 40.45 -17.26
C PHE A 134 -15.32 41.10 -18.47
N GLN A 135 -14.95 42.35 -18.34
CA GLN A 135 -14.34 43.16 -19.42
C GLN A 135 -12.84 42.87 -19.62
N GLY A 136 -12.19 42.25 -18.65
CA GLY A 136 -10.80 41.81 -18.74
C GLY A 136 -10.65 40.38 -19.29
N ALA A 137 -9.50 39.77 -19.09
CA ALA A 137 -9.22 38.40 -19.52
C ALA A 137 -9.46 37.41 -18.41
N VAL A 138 -10.25 36.34 -18.66
CA VAL A 138 -10.33 35.17 -17.79
C VAL A 138 -9.53 34.02 -18.42
N VAL A 139 -8.56 33.49 -17.69
CA VAL A 139 -7.67 32.43 -18.19
C VAL A 139 -7.71 31.26 -17.26
N HIS A 140 -7.97 30.05 -17.78
CA HIS A 140 -7.83 28.82 -17.01
C HIS A 140 -6.45 28.21 -17.23
N THR A 141 -5.77 27.78 -16.17
CA THR A 141 -4.39 27.26 -16.25
C THR A 141 -4.28 25.99 -17.10
N SER A 142 -5.35 25.17 -17.22
CA SER A 142 -5.38 23.97 -18.06
C SER A 142 -5.49 24.24 -19.57
N HIS A 143 -5.79 25.50 -19.96
CA HIS A 143 -5.96 25.93 -21.35
C HIS A 143 -5.31 27.29 -21.55
N TRP A 144 -4.07 27.43 -21.08
CA TRP A 144 -3.33 28.69 -21.22
C TRP A 144 -3.09 28.98 -22.72
N PRO A 145 -3.34 30.23 -23.19
CA PRO A 145 -3.13 30.60 -24.59
C PRO A 145 -1.72 30.30 -25.07
N ALA A 146 -1.61 29.84 -26.32
CA ALA A 146 -0.32 29.47 -26.90
C ALA A 146 0.65 30.66 -26.99
N ASP A 147 0.10 31.83 -27.29
CA ASP A 147 0.83 33.09 -27.43
C ASP A 147 1.10 33.77 -26.07
N GLY A 148 0.69 33.10 -24.96
CA GLY A 148 0.81 33.64 -23.63
C GLY A 148 -0.25 34.68 -23.28
N VAL A 149 -0.13 35.26 -22.06
CA VAL A 149 -0.93 36.40 -21.59
C VAL A 149 0.04 37.39 -21.00
N ASP A 150 0.02 38.64 -21.48
CA ASP A 150 0.82 39.71 -20.88
C ASP A 150 0.20 40.14 -19.54
N LEU A 151 0.89 39.83 -18.48
CA LEU A 151 0.52 40.16 -17.10
C LEU A 151 1.32 41.33 -16.54
N THR A 152 2.28 41.88 -17.31
CA THR A 152 3.19 42.93 -16.88
C THR A 152 2.43 44.23 -16.54
N GLY A 153 2.59 44.70 -15.32
CA GLY A 153 1.94 45.89 -14.84
C GLY A 153 0.42 45.80 -14.72
N LYS A 154 -0.18 44.62 -14.74
CA LYS A 154 -1.62 44.38 -14.60
C LYS A 154 -2.03 44.14 -13.15
N ARG A 155 -3.30 44.41 -12.83
CA ARG A 155 -3.97 43.92 -11.61
C ARG A 155 -4.48 42.51 -11.90
N VAL A 156 -3.93 41.53 -11.18
CA VAL A 156 -4.19 40.12 -11.45
C VAL A 156 -4.82 39.43 -10.25
N ALA A 157 -5.91 38.72 -10.49
CA ALA A 157 -6.46 37.76 -9.52
C ALA A 157 -5.95 36.36 -9.82
N VAL A 158 -5.56 35.61 -8.78
CA VAL A 158 -5.34 34.14 -8.87
C VAL A 158 -6.32 33.45 -7.93
N VAL A 159 -7.19 32.60 -8.51
CA VAL A 159 -8.18 31.82 -7.74
C VAL A 159 -7.65 30.40 -7.56
N GLY A 160 -7.23 30.04 -6.34
CA GLY A 160 -6.71 28.72 -5.98
C GLY A 160 -5.22 28.69 -5.63
N THR A 161 -4.89 27.89 -4.61
CA THR A 161 -3.55 27.72 -4.02
C THR A 161 -3.12 26.24 -3.96
N GLY A 162 -3.50 25.45 -4.98
CA GLY A 162 -2.92 24.14 -5.25
C GLY A 162 -1.57 24.25 -5.98
N SER A 163 -0.98 23.11 -6.42
CA SER A 163 0.34 23.11 -7.09
C SER A 163 0.43 24.13 -8.23
N THR A 164 -0.58 24.18 -9.09
CA THR A 164 -0.65 25.15 -10.22
C THR A 164 -0.71 26.59 -9.73
N GLY A 165 -1.57 26.89 -8.74
CA GLY A 165 -1.68 28.24 -8.16
C GLY A 165 -0.38 28.73 -7.54
N ILE A 166 0.30 27.88 -6.78
CA ILE A 166 1.60 28.16 -6.18
C ILE A 166 2.63 28.52 -7.27
N GLN A 167 2.71 27.72 -8.34
CA GLN A 167 3.63 27.97 -9.45
C GLN A 167 3.35 29.27 -10.19
N VAL A 168 2.09 29.61 -10.43
CA VAL A 168 1.69 30.88 -11.05
C VAL A 168 2.03 32.04 -10.12
N ILE A 169 1.55 32.01 -8.87
CA ILE A 169 1.71 33.13 -7.90
C ILE A 169 3.17 33.51 -7.76
N GLN A 170 4.04 32.57 -7.45
CA GLN A 170 5.48 32.85 -7.24
C GLN A 170 6.19 33.37 -8.50
N THR A 171 5.67 33.03 -9.71
CA THR A 171 6.29 33.43 -10.96
C THR A 171 5.84 34.81 -11.39
N ILE A 172 4.55 35.16 -11.21
CA ILE A 172 4.02 36.43 -11.70
C ILE A 172 4.13 37.57 -10.68
N ALA A 173 4.22 37.25 -9.38
CA ALA A 173 4.26 38.26 -8.31
C ALA A 173 5.26 39.41 -8.55
N PRO A 174 6.49 39.19 -9.09
CA PRO A 174 7.43 40.27 -9.37
C PRO A 174 7.10 41.14 -10.59
N GLN A 175 6.14 40.72 -11.42
CA GLN A 175 5.90 41.32 -12.75
C GLN A 175 4.61 42.15 -12.83
N VAL A 176 3.66 41.86 -11.95
CA VAL A 176 2.33 42.47 -11.96
C VAL A 176 2.31 43.79 -11.14
N ALA A 177 1.37 44.67 -11.44
CA ALA A 177 1.18 45.89 -10.64
C ALA A 177 0.56 45.54 -9.27
N GLU A 178 -0.41 44.63 -9.27
CA GLU A 178 -1.10 44.16 -8.08
C GLU A 178 -1.48 42.70 -8.26
N LEU A 179 -1.30 41.88 -7.21
CA LEU A 179 -1.68 40.48 -7.18
C LEU A 179 -2.62 40.21 -6.01
N THR A 180 -3.82 39.75 -6.28
CA THR A 180 -4.74 39.26 -5.24
C THR A 180 -4.96 37.76 -5.38
N VAL A 181 -4.62 37.05 -4.32
CA VAL A 181 -4.75 35.58 -4.25
C VAL A 181 -6.00 35.22 -3.46
N PHE A 182 -6.93 34.49 -4.07
CA PHE A 182 -8.12 33.97 -3.41
C PHE A 182 -7.88 32.53 -2.97
N GLN A 183 -7.69 32.33 -1.68
CA GLN A 183 -7.40 31.05 -1.07
C GLN A 183 -8.59 30.50 -0.30
N ARG A 184 -9.10 29.33 -0.71
CA ARG A 184 -10.10 28.60 0.08
C ARG A 184 -9.47 27.68 1.13
N THR A 185 -8.41 27.00 0.75
CA THR A 185 -7.70 26.02 1.57
C THR A 185 -6.20 26.20 1.35
N PRO A 186 -5.40 26.48 2.38
CA PRO A 186 -3.95 26.48 2.28
C PRO A 186 -3.45 25.05 2.01
N ASN A 187 -2.25 24.92 1.44
CA ASN A 187 -1.61 23.62 1.23
C ASN A 187 -0.20 23.64 1.84
N PHE A 188 0.26 22.47 2.30
CA PHE A 188 1.65 22.29 2.71
C PHE A 188 2.55 22.40 1.48
N ALA A 189 3.32 23.48 1.39
CA ALA A 189 4.28 23.68 0.32
C ALA A 189 5.70 23.64 0.89
N CYS A 190 6.49 22.68 0.36
CA CYS A 190 7.89 22.52 0.73
C CYS A 190 8.79 23.11 -0.38
N PRO A 191 10.06 23.45 -0.09
CA PRO A 191 10.98 23.88 -1.13
C PRO A 191 11.10 22.88 -2.27
N LEU A 192 11.06 23.33 -3.52
CA LEU A 192 11.35 22.49 -4.67
C LEU A 192 12.86 22.15 -4.72
N GLY A 193 13.71 23.11 -4.40
CA GLY A 193 15.15 22.95 -4.49
C GLY A 193 15.64 22.79 -5.93
N ASN A 194 14.97 23.50 -6.89
CA ASN A 194 15.36 23.47 -8.29
C ASN A 194 16.69 24.19 -8.51
N ARG A 195 17.48 23.67 -9.44
CA ARG A 195 18.73 24.24 -9.88
C ARG A 195 19.11 23.69 -11.26
N PRO A 196 20.02 24.34 -11.99
CA PRO A 196 20.62 23.75 -13.16
C PRO A 196 21.31 22.42 -12.83
N LEU A 197 21.30 21.49 -13.76
CA LEU A 197 22.12 20.28 -13.75
C LEU A 197 23.42 20.57 -14.49
N THR A 198 24.56 20.15 -13.90
CA THR A 198 25.84 20.22 -14.60
C THR A 198 26.04 19.00 -15.52
N ASP A 199 26.93 19.12 -16.50
CA ASP A 199 27.26 17.99 -17.39
C ASP A 199 27.84 16.83 -16.59
N GLU A 200 28.69 17.10 -15.58
CA GLU A 200 29.31 16.07 -14.73
C GLU A 200 28.23 15.31 -13.90
N GLU A 201 27.24 16.04 -13.36
CA GLU A 201 26.12 15.40 -12.65
C GLU A 201 25.30 14.51 -13.58
N PHE A 202 25.00 15.00 -14.78
CA PHE A 202 24.26 14.23 -15.77
C PHE A 202 25.03 12.99 -16.20
N ASP A 203 26.32 13.10 -16.50
CA ASP A 203 27.17 11.97 -16.91
C ASP A 203 27.30 10.93 -15.79
N SER A 204 27.38 11.38 -14.53
CA SER A 204 27.33 10.48 -13.36
C SER A 204 26.03 9.71 -13.28
N VAL A 205 24.89 10.38 -13.47
CA VAL A 205 23.55 9.74 -13.48
C VAL A 205 23.43 8.75 -14.63
N VAL A 206 23.84 9.13 -15.84
CA VAL A 206 23.78 8.26 -17.04
C VAL A 206 24.56 6.97 -16.83
N SER A 207 25.75 7.05 -16.23
CA SER A 207 26.57 5.86 -15.92
C SER A 207 25.92 4.92 -14.92
N ASP A 208 25.00 5.41 -14.09
CA ASP A 208 24.35 4.69 -12.99
C ASP A 208 22.85 4.44 -13.24
N TYR A 209 22.31 4.78 -14.40
CA TYR A 209 20.89 4.61 -14.71
C TYR A 209 20.34 3.22 -14.43
N PRO A 210 21.01 2.10 -14.76
CA PRO A 210 20.48 0.77 -14.47
C PRO A 210 20.15 0.60 -12.98
N ARG A 211 21.06 0.97 -12.09
CA ARG A 211 20.83 0.91 -10.63
C ARG A 211 19.75 1.88 -10.18
N LEU A 212 19.80 3.13 -10.63
CA LEU A 212 18.83 4.16 -10.26
C LEU A 212 17.42 3.79 -10.71
N ARG A 213 17.26 3.17 -11.88
CA ARG A 213 15.95 2.71 -12.39
C ARG A 213 15.43 1.54 -11.59
N GLU A 214 16.29 0.59 -11.23
CA GLU A 214 15.93 -0.52 -10.36
C GLU A 214 15.48 -0.02 -8.97
N GLU A 215 16.26 0.86 -8.34
CA GLU A 215 15.89 1.47 -7.06
C GLU A 215 14.59 2.28 -7.16
N SER A 216 14.39 3.04 -8.25
CA SER A 216 13.16 3.79 -8.49
C SER A 216 11.96 2.86 -8.60
N ARG A 217 12.07 1.78 -9.37
CA ARG A 217 11.02 0.77 -9.50
C ARG A 217 10.66 0.13 -8.16
N ASN A 218 11.65 -0.06 -7.28
CA ASN A 218 11.49 -0.69 -5.96
C ASN A 218 11.28 0.32 -4.82
N SER A 219 10.87 1.56 -5.12
CA SER A 219 10.56 2.60 -4.14
C SER A 219 9.09 2.97 -4.12
N ILE A 220 8.62 3.52 -3.00
CA ILE A 220 7.23 3.98 -2.85
C ILE A 220 6.88 5.11 -3.83
N SER A 221 7.85 5.96 -4.18
CA SER A 221 7.64 7.19 -4.96
C SER A 221 8.01 7.06 -6.44
N GLY A 222 8.73 6.02 -6.84
CA GLY A 222 9.28 5.92 -8.19
C GLY A 222 10.53 6.77 -8.42
N ALA A 223 11.28 7.05 -7.37
CA ALA A 223 12.58 7.71 -7.42
C ALA A 223 13.55 7.03 -6.45
N ALA A 224 14.85 7.05 -6.78
CA ALA A 224 15.89 6.50 -5.94
C ALA A 224 16.22 7.45 -4.77
N PHE A 225 15.22 7.81 -3.97
CA PHE A 225 15.41 8.58 -2.75
C PHE A 225 15.87 7.69 -1.60
N PRO A 226 16.59 8.24 -0.59
CA PRO A 226 16.86 7.52 0.64
C PRO A 226 15.55 7.02 1.25
N ARG A 227 15.53 5.75 1.68
CA ARG A 227 14.32 5.13 2.24
C ARG A 227 14.09 5.57 3.67
N ALA A 228 12.86 5.88 4.02
CA ALA A 228 12.44 6.07 5.40
C ALA A 228 12.31 4.69 6.06
N VAL A 229 13.20 4.39 7.01
CA VAL A 229 13.27 3.09 7.68
C VAL A 229 12.96 3.16 9.18
N LEU A 230 12.76 4.35 9.73
CA LEU A 230 12.46 4.59 11.13
C LEU A 230 11.08 5.24 11.30
N PRO A 231 10.36 4.95 12.38
CA PRO A 231 9.17 5.70 12.77
C PRO A 231 9.58 7.01 13.46
N ALA A 232 8.68 8.00 13.47
CA ALA A 232 9.00 9.30 14.04
C ALA A 232 9.37 9.23 15.54
N HIS A 233 8.71 8.36 16.30
CA HIS A 233 8.99 8.22 17.73
C HIS A 233 10.37 7.60 18.07
N ALA A 234 11.10 7.07 17.08
CA ALA A 234 12.48 6.59 17.29
C ALA A 234 13.47 7.72 17.57
N HIS A 235 13.09 8.97 17.28
CA HIS A 235 13.90 10.16 17.46
C HIS A 235 13.27 11.11 18.48
N THR A 236 14.13 11.80 19.26
CA THR A 236 13.74 12.92 20.09
C THR A 236 13.23 14.09 19.24
N PRO A 237 12.47 15.05 19.79
CA PRO A 237 12.00 16.22 19.05
C PRO A 237 13.14 17.03 18.38
N GLU A 238 14.32 17.05 18.99
CA GLU A 238 15.49 17.74 18.42
C GLU A 238 16.07 16.97 17.22
N GLU A 239 16.19 15.66 17.32
CA GLU A 239 16.63 14.80 16.23
C GLU A 239 15.61 14.78 15.08
N GLN A 240 14.31 14.80 15.39
CA GLN A 240 13.24 14.96 14.41
C GLN A 240 13.41 16.27 13.63
N ARG A 241 13.67 17.39 14.34
CA ARG A 241 13.90 18.67 13.70
C ARG A 241 15.11 18.64 12.77
N GLN A 242 16.22 18.04 13.16
CA GLN A 242 17.41 17.88 12.32
C GLN A 242 17.13 17.05 11.08
N MET A 243 16.35 15.97 11.21
CA MET A 243 15.91 15.13 10.11
C MET A 243 15.05 15.96 9.14
N TYR A 244 14.06 16.69 9.65
CA TYR A 244 13.21 17.55 8.84
C TYR A 244 14.00 18.67 8.16
N ASP A 245 14.92 19.35 8.86
CA ASP A 245 15.79 20.37 8.26
C ASP A 245 16.59 19.81 7.07
N THR A 246 17.15 18.63 7.20
CA THR A 246 17.93 17.97 6.16
C THR A 246 17.11 17.74 4.91
N TYR A 247 15.95 17.10 5.03
CA TYR A 247 15.15 16.69 3.88
C TYR A 247 14.25 17.83 3.34
N TYR A 248 13.82 18.77 4.17
CA TYR A 248 13.14 20.00 3.74
C TYR A 248 14.05 20.84 2.83
N ASN A 249 15.30 21.06 3.25
CA ASN A 249 16.30 21.80 2.47
C ASN A 249 16.76 20.97 1.24
N GLY A 250 16.70 19.64 1.30
CA GLY A 250 16.96 18.76 0.17
C GLY A 250 15.97 18.92 -0.98
N GLY A 251 14.79 19.42 -0.71
CA GLY A 251 13.73 19.77 -1.67
C GLY A 251 12.94 18.59 -2.23
N GLY A 252 11.86 18.93 -2.90
CA GLY A 252 10.94 17.96 -3.53
C GLY A 252 10.29 17.02 -2.53
N PHE A 253 10.00 15.79 -2.97
CA PHE A 253 9.30 14.79 -2.15
C PHE A 253 10.10 14.24 -0.98
N ARG A 254 11.38 14.60 -0.82
CA ARG A 254 12.26 13.98 0.19
C ARG A 254 11.74 14.10 1.61
N MET A 255 11.12 15.22 1.97
CA MET A 255 10.56 15.37 3.31
C MET A 255 9.45 14.35 3.61
N LEU A 256 8.61 14.01 2.63
CA LEU A 256 7.56 13.01 2.77
C LEU A 256 8.09 11.57 2.61
N ALA A 257 9.02 11.36 1.68
CA ALA A 257 9.44 10.02 1.25
C ALA A 257 10.65 9.47 2.01
N SER A 258 11.46 10.33 2.67
CA SER A 258 12.77 9.94 3.20
C SER A 258 12.98 10.25 4.68
N THR A 259 12.00 10.82 5.38
CA THR A 259 12.13 11.11 6.82
C THR A 259 11.67 9.93 7.68
N TYR A 260 10.38 9.74 7.83
CA TYR A 260 9.80 8.66 8.63
C TYR A 260 8.75 7.89 7.85
N TYR A 261 8.75 6.56 7.97
CA TYR A 261 7.85 5.71 7.19
C TYR A 261 6.39 5.82 7.64
N ASP A 262 6.15 6.29 8.87
CA ASP A 262 4.82 6.34 9.49
C ASP A 262 4.06 7.67 9.27
N LEU A 263 4.62 8.63 8.54
CA LEU A 263 3.97 9.93 8.31
C LEU A 263 2.59 9.84 7.65
N ILE A 264 2.35 8.85 6.79
CA ILE A 264 1.10 8.78 6.02
C ILE A 264 -0.01 7.99 6.72
N PHE A 265 0.27 7.38 7.88
CA PHE A 265 -0.74 6.58 8.60
C PHE A 265 -0.77 6.81 10.12
N ASN A 266 0.28 7.36 10.72
CA ASN A 266 0.33 7.69 12.14
C ASN A 266 0.04 9.19 12.35
N PRO A 267 -1.10 9.57 12.99
CA PRO A 267 -1.46 10.97 13.21
C PRO A 267 -0.44 11.75 14.03
N GLU A 268 0.18 11.13 15.02
CA GLU A 268 1.15 11.77 15.92
C GLU A 268 2.45 12.05 15.15
N ALA A 269 2.97 11.08 14.41
CA ALA A 269 4.11 11.27 13.53
C ALA A 269 3.84 12.36 12.48
N ASN A 270 2.65 12.35 11.86
CA ASN A 270 2.25 13.34 10.88
C ASN A 270 2.21 14.76 11.48
N ALA A 271 1.69 14.90 12.72
CA ALA A 271 1.60 16.19 13.40
C ALA A 271 2.98 16.84 13.57
N THR A 272 4.03 16.07 13.91
CA THR A 272 5.40 16.64 14.08
C THR A 272 5.94 17.23 12.77
N ALA A 273 5.71 16.56 11.63
CA ALA A 273 6.09 17.06 10.31
C ALA A 273 5.25 18.29 9.89
N ALA A 274 3.95 18.25 10.14
CA ALA A 274 3.03 19.34 9.84
C ALA A 274 3.37 20.60 10.63
N ASP A 275 3.65 20.47 11.94
CA ASP A 275 4.05 21.59 12.81
C ASP A 275 5.38 22.19 12.37
N TYR A 276 6.36 21.35 12.01
CA TYR A 276 7.62 21.81 11.46
C TYR A 276 7.40 22.68 10.20
N ILE A 277 6.55 22.26 9.26
CA ILE A 277 6.30 23.07 8.04
C ILE A 277 5.58 24.37 8.39
N ARG A 278 4.61 24.36 9.31
CA ARG A 278 3.93 25.60 9.78
C ARG A 278 4.91 26.59 10.40
N ASP A 279 5.88 26.12 11.17
CA ASP A 279 6.92 26.98 11.74
C ASP A 279 7.78 27.60 10.64
N ARG A 280 8.15 26.83 9.59
CA ARG A 280 8.87 27.37 8.41
C ARG A 280 8.03 28.45 7.68
N ILE A 281 6.71 28.28 7.57
CA ILE A 281 5.83 29.31 6.99
C ILE A 281 5.87 30.58 7.84
N ARG A 282 5.71 30.48 9.16
CA ARG A 282 5.74 31.61 10.09
C ARG A 282 7.06 32.36 10.08
N GLU A 283 8.17 31.66 9.88
CA GLU A 283 9.49 32.27 9.79
C GLU A 283 9.70 33.09 8.50
N ARG A 284 9.04 32.69 7.40
CA ARG A 284 9.24 33.26 6.06
C ARG A 284 8.26 34.38 5.73
N VAL A 285 7.06 34.38 6.29
CA VAL A 285 6.01 35.36 6.05
C VAL A 285 6.02 36.40 7.17
N LYS A 286 6.24 37.67 6.81
CA LYS A 286 6.45 38.77 7.77
C LYS A 286 5.18 39.20 8.50
N ASP A 287 4.04 39.18 7.81
CA ASP A 287 2.74 39.48 8.42
C ASP A 287 2.20 38.22 9.13
N PRO A 288 2.04 38.28 10.48
CA PRO A 288 1.57 37.10 11.22
C PRO A 288 0.15 36.65 10.82
N GLN A 289 -0.72 37.58 10.40
CA GLN A 289 -2.09 37.19 9.99
C GLN A 289 -2.06 36.45 8.66
N VAL A 290 -1.27 36.91 7.71
CA VAL A 290 -1.05 36.24 6.43
C VAL A 290 -0.36 34.89 6.64
N ALA A 291 0.64 34.84 7.55
CA ALA A 291 1.31 33.57 7.88
C ALA A 291 0.33 32.51 8.39
N GLU A 292 -0.55 32.87 9.33
CA GLU A 292 -1.54 31.91 9.85
C GLU A 292 -2.58 31.49 8.78
N LEU A 293 -2.99 32.39 7.89
CA LEU A 293 -3.86 32.01 6.76
C LEU A 293 -3.19 31.05 5.78
N LEU A 294 -1.87 31.11 5.65
CA LEU A 294 -1.09 30.20 4.79
C LEU A 294 -0.73 28.88 5.48
N CYS A 295 -0.90 28.76 6.80
CA CYS A 295 -0.69 27.53 7.55
C CYS A 295 -1.85 26.55 7.37
N PRO A 296 -1.64 25.32 6.82
CA PRO A 296 -2.69 24.31 6.72
C PRO A 296 -3.02 23.74 8.11
N ASN A 297 -4.32 23.78 8.48
CA ASN A 297 -4.81 23.30 9.78
C ASN A 297 -6.00 22.33 9.66
N ASP A 298 -6.47 22.06 8.44
CA ASP A 298 -7.68 21.30 8.16
C ASP A 298 -7.43 19.90 7.58
N HIS A 299 -6.18 19.52 7.41
CA HIS A 299 -5.81 18.19 6.89
C HIS A 299 -4.39 17.79 7.30
N PRO A 300 -4.09 16.47 7.38
CA PRO A 300 -2.73 15.98 7.62
C PRO A 300 -1.76 16.31 6.47
N TYR A 301 -0.48 16.47 6.78
CA TYR A 301 0.57 16.60 5.77
C TYR A 301 0.61 15.37 4.85
N GLY A 302 0.64 15.58 3.55
CA GLY A 302 0.63 14.52 2.55
C GLY A 302 -0.75 13.93 2.23
N ALA A 303 -1.80 14.18 3.05
CA ALA A 303 -3.16 13.70 2.76
C ALA A 303 -3.81 14.39 1.53
N LYS A 304 -3.25 15.50 1.11
CA LYS A 304 -3.38 16.08 -0.24
C LYS A 304 -2.02 15.99 -0.93
N ARG A 305 -2.00 16.05 -2.27
CA ARG A 305 -0.72 16.10 -3.01
C ARG A 305 0.17 17.17 -2.39
N ALA A 306 1.33 16.76 -1.88
CA ALA A 306 2.34 17.68 -1.41
C ALA A 306 2.72 18.64 -2.55
N THR A 307 2.78 19.93 -2.25
CA THR A 307 3.11 20.96 -3.23
C THR A 307 4.52 21.47 -3.00
N PHE A 308 5.14 21.98 -4.05
CA PHE A 308 6.52 22.47 -3.98
C PHE A 308 6.61 23.90 -4.50
N GLU A 309 7.48 24.68 -3.85
CA GLU A 309 7.55 26.11 -4.06
C GLU A 309 9.00 26.60 -4.24
N THR A 310 9.10 27.79 -4.82
CA THR A 310 10.33 28.58 -4.93
C THR A 310 9.96 30.04 -4.72
N ASN A 311 10.16 30.58 -3.53
CA ASN A 311 9.75 31.93 -3.12
C ASN A 311 8.22 32.18 -3.09
N TYR A 312 7.38 31.17 -2.97
CA TYR A 312 5.93 31.35 -2.85
C TYR A 312 5.55 32.13 -1.59
N TYR A 313 6.10 31.78 -0.46
CA TYR A 313 5.80 32.46 0.81
C TYR A 313 6.37 33.86 0.83
N GLU A 314 7.55 34.09 0.26
CA GLU A 314 8.17 35.43 0.14
C GLU A 314 7.37 36.36 -0.79
N ALA A 315 6.60 35.83 -1.74
CA ALA A 315 5.73 36.64 -2.58
C ALA A 315 4.71 37.42 -1.75
N PHE A 316 4.22 36.89 -0.65
CA PHE A 316 3.28 37.57 0.25
C PHE A 316 3.94 38.66 1.13
N ASN A 317 5.26 38.79 1.06
CA ASN A 317 5.99 39.92 1.70
C ASN A 317 6.11 41.16 0.79
N LEU A 318 5.67 41.02 -0.49
CA LEU A 318 5.65 42.15 -1.43
C LEU A 318 4.42 43.03 -1.13
N PRO A 319 4.57 44.40 -1.15
CA PRO A 319 3.49 45.27 -0.72
C PRO A 319 2.25 45.27 -1.66
N HIS A 320 2.40 44.79 -2.86
CA HIS A 320 1.35 44.69 -3.88
C HIS A 320 0.74 43.28 -4.02
N VAL A 321 1.09 42.37 -3.09
CA VAL A 321 0.54 41.01 -3.07
C VAL A 321 -0.40 40.84 -1.90
N HIS A 322 -1.64 40.51 -2.15
CA HIS A 322 -2.71 40.40 -1.17
C HIS A 322 -3.28 39.02 -1.10
N LEU A 323 -3.63 38.56 0.11
CA LEU A 323 -4.28 37.25 0.33
C LEU A 323 -5.71 37.48 0.82
N VAL A 324 -6.67 36.88 0.14
CA VAL A 324 -8.09 36.87 0.52
C VAL A 324 -8.48 35.45 0.98
N ASP A 325 -8.96 35.33 2.22
CA ASP A 325 -9.56 34.10 2.73
C ASP A 325 -10.94 33.85 2.09
N ALA A 326 -10.94 33.12 0.99
CA ALA A 326 -12.15 32.76 0.28
C ALA A 326 -12.98 31.65 0.96
N ARG A 327 -12.54 31.12 2.11
CA ARG A 327 -13.35 30.26 2.99
C ARG A 327 -14.31 31.10 3.82
N THR A 328 -13.81 32.15 4.43
CA THR A 328 -14.59 33.07 5.27
C THR A 328 -15.36 34.07 4.40
N HIS A 329 -14.80 34.47 3.29
CA HIS A 329 -15.37 35.42 2.33
C HIS A 329 -15.44 34.79 0.92
N PRO A 330 -16.40 33.86 0.68
CA PRO A 330 -16.53 33.18 -0.61
C PRO A 330 -16.74 34.13 -1.78
N ILE A 331 -16.19 33.76 -2.93
CA ILE A 331 -16.49 34.43 -4.20
C ILE A 331 -17.97 34.19 -4.51
N VAL A 332 -18.72 35.26 -4.72
CA VAL A 332 -20.16 35.24 -5.02
C VAL A 332 -20.41 35.28 -6.54
N ARG A 333 -19.65 36.15 -7.22
CA ARG A 333 -19.75 36.35 -8.67
C ARG A 333 -18.49 37.02 -9.23
N ILE A 334 -18.33 36.91 -10.52
CA ILE A 334 -17.43 37.78 -11.30
C ILE A 334 -18.27 38.97 -11.80
N THR A 335 -17.76 40.18 -11.64
CA THR A 335 -18.40 41.44 -12.10
C THR A 335 -17.81 41.85 -13.44
N GLU A 336 -18.32 42.92 -14.04
CA GLU A 336 -17.73 43.52 -15.25
C GLU A 336 -16.26 43.96 -15.02
N GLU A 337 -15.91 44.36 -13.80
CA GLU A 337 -14.61 44.91 -13.46
C GLU A 337 -13.73 43.97 -12.62
N GLY A 338 -14.25 42.84 -12.09
CA GLY A 338 -13.45 41.97 -11.26
C GLY A 338 -14.21 40.87 -10.51
N ILE A 339 -13.92 40.67 -9.22
CA ILE A 339 -14.46 39.63 -8.38
C ILE A 339 -15.18 40.22 -7.16
N ALA A 340 -16.43 39.83 -6.95
CA ALA A 340 -17.18 40.13 -5.74
C ALA A 340 -17.18 38.93 -4.79
N THR A 341 -16.76 39.14 -3.54
CA THR A 341 -16.90 38.21 -2.43
C THR A 341 -18.06 38.63 -1.52
N THR A 342 -18.34 37.87 -0.48
CA THR A 342 -19.32 38.27 0.55
C THR A 342 -18.90 39.48 1.37
N ALA A 343 -17.61 39.89 1.33
CA ALA A 343 -17.05 40.98 2.13
C ALA A 343 -16.76 42.23 1.30
N ALA A 344 -16.31 42.09 0.04
CA ALA A 344 -15.83 43.23 -0.77
C ALA A 344 -15.88 42.89 -2.28
N GLU A 345 -15.80 43.96 -3.09
CA GLU A 345 -15.55 43.85 -4.53
C GLU A 345 -14.12 44.29 -4.84
N TYR A 346 -13.50 43.58 -5.80
CA TYR A 346 -12.11 43.76 -6.23
C TYR A 346 -12.05 43.98 -7.73
N GLU A 347 -11.24 44.91 -8.21
CA GLU A 347 -11.07 45.22 -9.63
C GLU A 347 -9.81 44.52 -10.18
N PHE A 348 -9.90 43.91 -11.39
CA PHE A 348 -8.80 43.25 -12.05
C PHE A 348 -8.79 43.50 -13.54
N ASP A 349 -7.61 43.39 -14.14
CA ASP A 349 -7.42 43.36 -15.59
C ASP A 349 -7.39 41.89 -16.10
N VAL A 350 -6.95 40.93 -15.23
CA VAL A 350 -6.88 39.51 -15.57
C VAL A 350 -7.28 38.67 -14.36
N ILE A 351 -8.10 37.65 -14.60
CA ILE A 351 -8.46 36.62 -13.61
C ILE A 351 -7.86 35.28 -14.08
N VAL A 352 -6.98 34.69 -13.27
CA VAL A 352 -6.38 33.39 -13.47
C VAL A 352 -7.11 32.35 -12.61
N LEU A 353 -7.73 31.38 -13.25
CA LEU A 353 -8.41 30.28 -12.59
C LEU A 353 -7.47 29.08 -12.47
N ALA A 354 -6.92 28.88 -11.25
CA ALA A 354 -6.08 27.74 -10.87
C ALA A 354 -6.87 26.73 -10.02
N THR A 355 -8.10 26.44 -10.41
CA THR A 355 -9.11 25.71 -9.64
C THR A 355 -8.96 24.19 -9.72
N GLY A 356 -8.10 23.68 -10.61
CA GLY A 356 -7.72 22.26 -10.71
C GLY A 356 -8.57 21.46 -11.69
N PHE A 357 -8.50 20.14 -11.55
CA PHE A 357 -9.01 19.18 -12.53
C PHE A 357 -10.09 18.27 -11.93
N ASP A 358 -10.93 17.73 -12.83
CA ASP A 358 -11.77 16.57 -12.57
C ASP A 358 -10.93 15.32 -12.79
N VAL A 359 -10.32 14.84 -11.70
CA VAL A 359 -9.28 13.82 -11.74
C VAL A 359 -9.87 12.41 -11.86
N GLY A 360 -9.12 11.52 -12.48
CA GLY A 360 -9.45 10.12 -12.68
C GLY A 360 -10.04 9.84 -14.06
N GLY A 361 -11.23 9.24 -14.11
CA GLY A 361 -11.84 8.78 -15.36
C GLY A 361 -12.62 9.82 -16.16
N ALA A 362 -12.61 11.11 -15.79
CA ALA A 362 -13.45 12.13 -16.42
C ALA A 362 -13.24 12.27 -17.94
N GLY A 363 -12.00 12.14 -18.42
CA GLY A 363 -11.70 12.14 -19.86
C GLY A 363 -12.40 11.00 -20.60
N LEU A 364 -12.33 9.79 -20.04
CA LEU A 364 -12.95 8.60 -20.61
C LEU A 364 -14.49 8.68 -20.56
N MET A 365 -15.07 9.11 -19.43
CA MET A 365 -16.52 9.26 -19.30
C MET A 365 -17.12 10.22 -20.32
N ARG A 366 -16.37 11.24 -20.75
CA ARG A 366 -16.79 12.19 -21.79
C ARG A 366 -16.72 11.63 -23.21
N MET A 367 -16.12 10.45 -23.41
CA MET A 367 -16.08 9.78 -24.72
C MET A 367 -17.35 8.99 -25.03
N GLY A 368 -18.37 8.97 -24.13
CA GLY A 368 -19.62 8.25 -24.37
C GLY A 368 -19.38 6.75 -24.55
N VAL A 369 -18.65 6.13 -23.59
CA VAL A 369 -18.32 4.71 -23.63
C VAL A 369 -19.54 3.88 -23.23
N VAL A 370 -19.91 2.91 -24.09
CA VAL A 370 -21.02 1.97 -23.86
C VAL A 370 -20.49 0.56 -24.07
N GLY A 371 -20.59 -0.25 -23.04
CA GLY A 371 -20.14 -1.64 -22.98
C GLY A 371 -21.17 -2.66 -23.42
N ARG A 372 -21.08 -3.88 -22.86
CA ARG A 372 -22.06 -4.95 -23.05
C ARG A 372 -23.46 -4.53 -22.62
N ASP A 373 -24.46 -5.15 -23.21
CA ASP A 373 -25.87 -4.93 -22.89
C ASP A 373 -26.32 -3.47 -22.95
N GLY A 374 -25.52 -2.59 -23.54
CA GLY A 374 -25.79 -1.16 -23.64
C GLY A 374 -25.47 -0.37 -22.37
N GLU A 375 -24.73 -0.93 -21.43
CA GLU A 375 -24.36 -0.24 -20.19
C GLU A 375 -23.39 0.91 -20.46
N ALA A 376 -23.77 2.11 -20.01
CA ALA A 376 -22.87 3.25 -20.12
C ALA A 376 -21.84 3.24 -18.98
N LEU A 377 -20.58 3.55 -19.28
CA LEU A 377 -19.51 3.64 -18.28
C LEU A 377 -19.83 4.67 -17.19
N THR A 378 -20.56 5.73 -17.53
CA THR A 378 -21.04 6.72 -16.56
C THR A 378 -22.01 6.14 -15.54
N ASP A 379 -22.82 5.17 -15.93
CA ASP A 379 -23.77 4.49 -15.06
C ASP A 379 -23.05 3.46 -14.20
N HIS A 380 -22.13 2.67 -14.78
CA HIS A 380 -21.27 1.73 -14.04
C HIS A 380 -20.45 2.44 -12.95
N TRP A 381 -19.93 3.63 -13.24
CA TRP A 381 -19.16 4.45 -12.32
C TRP A 381 -19.97 5.49 -11.54
N ALA A 382 -21.30 5.40 -11.53
CA ALA A 382 -22.17 6.38 -10.85
C ALA A 382 -21.90 6.50 -9.35
N HIS A 383 -21.47 5.43 -8.71
CA HIS A 383 -21.10 5.37 -7.29
C HIS A 383 -19.58 5.52 -7.04
N GLY A 384 -18.83 5.91 -8.04
CA GLY A 384 -17.36 6.05 -8.03
C GLY A 384 -16.69 5.16 -9.06
N GLN A 385 -15.47 5.52 -9.40
CA GLN A 385 -14.70 4.77 -10.37
C GLN A 385 -14.34 3.39 -9.82
N ARG A 386 -14.57 2.36 -10.63
CA ARG A 386 -14.29 0.95 -10.32
C ARG A 386 -13.46 0.35 -11.44
N THR A 387 -12.39 -0.31 -11.08
CA THR A 387 -11.52 -1.02 -12.03
C THR A 387 -10.94 -2.26 -11.36
N TYR A 388 -10.40 -3.15 -12.15
CA TYR A 388 -9.49 -4.20 -11.70
C TYR A 388 -8.06 -3.81 -12.06
N LEU A 389 -7.18 -3.74 -11.06
CA LEU A 389 -5.77 -3.36 -11.18
C LEU A 389 -5.53 -1.97 -11.84
N GLY A 390 -6.52 -1.07 -11.83
CA GLY A 390 -6.41 0.18 -12.57
C GLY A 390 -6.31 0.00 -14.09
N THR A 391 -6.57 -1.20 -14.61
CA THR A 391 -6.28 -1.59 -15.99
C THR A 391 -7.51 -1.92 -16.81
N ALA A 392 -8.56 -2.49 -16.23
CA ALA A 392 -9.77 -2.87 -16.93
C ALA A 392 -11.01 -2.69 -16.05
N THR A 393 -12.20 -2.69 -16.66
CA THR A 393 -13.50 -2.48 -15.99
C THR A 393 -14.45 -3.60 -16.41
N GLU A 394 -15.23 -4.11 -15.47
CA GLU A 394 -16.24 -5.14 -15.70
C GLU A 394 -17.34 -4.61 -16.65
N GLY A 395 -17.92 -5.45 -17.50
CA GLY A 395 -18.91 -5.06 -18.51
C GLY A 395 -18.33 -4.41 -19.78
N PHE A 396 -17.01 -4.15 -19.85
CA PHE A 396 -16.35 -3.46 -20.96
C PHE A 396 -15.23 -4.32 -21.57
N PRO A 397 -15.56 -5.33 -22.40
CA PRO A 397 -14.57 -6.25 -22.98
C PRO A 397 -13.50 -5.54 -23.78
N ASN A 398 -12.23 -5.96 -23.68
CA ASN A 398 -11.12 -5.39 -24.46
C ASN A 398 -10.92 -3.87 -24.28
N LEU A 399 -11.52 -3.25 -23.26
CA LEU A 399 -11.24 -1.88 -22.84
C LEU A 399 -10.16 -1.89 -21.77
N PHE A 400 -9.04 -1.24 -22.05
CA PHE A 400 -7.92 -1.16 -21.12
C PHE A 400 -7.54 0.27 -20.79
N HIS A 401 -7.09 0.51 -19.55
CA HIS A 401 -6.69 1.81 -19.05
C HIS A 401 -5.19 1.85 -18.83
N VAL A 402 -4.50 2.81 -19.44
CA VAL A 402 -3.10 3.12 -19.12
C VAL A 402 -3.10 4.07 -17.92
N ASN A 403 -2.53 3.62 -16.81
CA ASN A 403 -2.48 4.39 -15.58
C ASN A 403 -3.88 4.89 -15.15
N GLY A 404 -4.86 3.97 -15.19
CA GLY A 404 -6.26 4.24 -14.90
C GLY A 404 -6.53 4.46 -13.40
N PRO A 405 -7.78 4.78 -13.05
CA PRO A 405 -8.19 4.90 -11.65
C PRO A 405 -7.83 3.64 -10.86
N GLN A 406 -7.43 3.82 -9.59
CA GLN A 406 -7.05 2.75 -8.67
C GLN A 406 -5.74 2.00 -9.00
N SER A 407 -4.96 2.47 -10.00
CA SER A 407 -3.56 2.09 -10.13
C SER A 407 -2.70 2.72 -9.01
N ALA A 408 -1.38 2.46 -8.98
CA ALA A 408 -0.48 3.04 -7.97
C ALA A 408 -0.12 4.53 -8.20
N ALA A 409 -0.72 5.19 -9.20
CA ALA A 409 -0.26 6.44 -9.79
C ALA A 409 -0.23 7.67 -8.89
N ALA A 410 -1.08 7.75 -7.87
CA ALA A 410 -1.22 8.99 -7.08
C ALA A 410 0.05 9.37 -6.27
N LEU A 411 0.79 8.40 -5.79
CA LEU A 411 2.01 8.60 -5.00
C LEU A 411 3.28 8.30 -5.79
N PHE A 412 3.15 7.83 -7.02
CA PHE A 412 4.23 7.25 -7.80
C PHE A 412 4.57 8.06 -9.05
N ASN A 413 5.77 7.92 -9.54
CA ASN A 413 6.27 8.57 -10.75
C ASN A 413 5.51 8.09 -12.00
N ASN A 414 4.79 9.00 -12.66
CA ASN A 414 3.89 8.66 -13.77
C ASN A 414 4.55 7.94 -14.96
N PRO A 415 5.74 8.33 -15.49
CA PRO A 415 6.39 7.57 -16.55
C PRO A 415 6.54 6.07 -16.24
N ILE A 416 6.97 5.73 -15.02
CA ILE A 416 7.13 4.33 -14.62
C ILE A 416 5.77 3.64 -14.43
N ALA A 417 4.78 4.33 -13.86
CA ALA A 417 3.43 3.79 -13.72
C ALA A 417 2.77 3.50 -15.08
N ILE A 418 3.04 4.34 -16.08
CA ILE A 418 2.62 4.12 -17.47
C ILE A 418 3.29 2.89 -18.07
N GLU A 419 4.61 2.73 -17.86
CA GLU A 419 5.35 1.55 -18.31
C GLU A 419 4.78 0.27 -17.68
N ASP A 420 4.52 0.24 -16.38
CA ASP A 420 3.90 -0.90 -15.69
C ASP A 420 2.53 -1.28 -16.28
N SER A 421 1.69 -0.27 -16.54
CA SER A 421 0.37 -0.49 -17.17
C SER A 421 0.49 -1.05 -18.59
N VAL A 422 1.40 -0.49 -19.39
CA VAL A 422 1.64 -0.93 -20.78
C VAL A 422 2.19 -2.34 -20.83
N ASP A 423 3.08 -2.70 -19.92
CA ASP A 423 3.66 -4.04 -19.80
C ASP A 423 2.58 -5.07 -19.44
N PHE A 424 1.68 -4.73 -18.49
CA PHE A 424 0.57 -5.61 -18.13
C PHE A 424 -0.41 -5.80 -19.29
N ILE A 425 -0.87 -4.71 -19.92
CA ILE A 425 -1.79 -4.76 -21.06
C ILE A 425 -1.16 -5.52 -22.24
N GLY A 426 0.11 -5.27 -22.53
CA GLY A 426 0.84 -5.96 -23.59
C GLY A 426 0.96 -7.47 -23.35
N ALA A 427 1.21 -7.87 -22.11
CA ALA A 427 1.25 -9.27 -21.73
C ALA A 427 -0.12 -9.95 -21.80
N LEU A 428 -1.20 -9.25 -21.38
CA LEU A 428 -2.57 -9.76 -21.49
C LEU A 428 -2.96 -9.99 -22.97
N ILE A 429 -2.69 -9.03 -23.86
CA ILE A 429 -2.96 -9.18 -25.29
C ILE A 429 -2.14 -10.34 -25.89
N ALA A 430 -0.87 -10.49 -25.51
CA ALA A 430 -0.05 -11.61 -25.95
C ALA A 430 -0.59 -12.95 -25.46
N HIS A 431 -1.10 -13.02 -24.23
CA HIS A 431 -1.75 -14.21 -23.70
C HIS A 431 -3.03 -14.55 -24.50
N MET A 432 -3.84 -13.55 -24.80
CA MET A 432 -5.04 -13.75 -25.64
C MET A 432 -4.68 -14.29 -27.03
N ASP A 433 -3.67 -13.72 -27.68
CA ASP A 433 -3.25 -14.15 -29.01
C ASP A 433 -2.65 -15.56 -29.01
N ALA A 434 -1.87 -15.89 -27.97
CA ALA A 434 -1.27 -17.23 -27.84
C ALA A 434 -2.31 -18.34 -27.64
N ASN A 435 -3.46 -18.02 -27.01
CA ASN A 435 -4.54 -18.96 -26.72
C ASN A 435 -5.72 -18.86 -27.71
N GLY A 436 -5.66 -17.94 -28.66
CA GLY A 436 -6.73 -17.74 -29.66
C GLY A 436 -7.99 -17.06 -29.11
N TYR A 437 -7.92 -16.40 -27.96
CA TYR A 437 -9.03 -15.68 -27.36
C TYR A 437 -9.35 -14.38 -28.13
N THR A 438 -10.62 -14.09 -28.31
CA THR A 438 -11.08 -12.88 -28.99
C THR A 438 -11.41 -11.75 -28.03
N THR A 439 -11.93 -12.09 -26.84
CA THR A 439 -12.30 -11.14 -25.79
C THR A 439 -11.63 -11.47 -24.47
N ALA A 440 -11.30 -10.42 -23.71
CA ALA A 440 -10.95 -10.48 -22.29
C ALA A 440 -11.84 -9.49 -21.54
N GLN A 441 -12.45 -9.93 -20.46
CA GLN A 441 -13.31 -9.10 -19.61
C GLN A 441 -13.00 -9.41 -18.16
N VAL A 442 -12.99 -8.38 -17.31
CA VAL A 442 -12.88 -8.56 -15.85
C VAL A 442 -14.14 -9.20 -15.32
N THR A 443 -14.00 -10.10 -14.34
CA THR A 443 -15.14 -10.67 -13.61
C THR A 443 -15.63 -9.68 -12.54
N GLU A 444 -16.94 -9.68 -12.24
CA GLU A 444 -17.53 -8.85 -11.18
C GLU A 444 -16.87 -9.11 -9.82
N ALA A 445 -16.57 -10.37 -9.52
CA ALA A 445 -15.91 -10.77 -8.28
C ALA A 445 -14.50 -10.14 -8.15
N ALA A 446 -13.70 -10.15 -9.23
CA ALA A 446 -12.36 -9.58 -9.24
C ALA A 446 -12.39 -8.05 -9.10
N GLU A 447 -13.26 -7.38 -9.83
CA GLU A 447 -13.42 -5.94 -9.71
C GLU A 447 -13.87 -5.55 -8.29
N THR A 448 -14.86 -6.23 -7.74
CA THR A 448 -15.38 -5.97 -6.39
C THR A 448 -14.30 -6.16 -5.34
N ARG A 449 -13.60 -7.32 -5.37
CA ARG A 449 -12.55 -7.61 -4.39
C ARG A 449 -11.40 -6.60 -4.46
N TYR A 450 -10.98 -6.20 -5.67
CA TYR A 450 -9.94 -5.19 -5.82
C TYR A 450 -10.37 -3.81 -5.30
N ASN A 451 -11.63 -3.43 -5.53
CA ASN A 451 -12.17 -2.17 -5.01
C ASN A 451 -12.28 -2.16 -3.49
N ASP A 452 -12.62 -3.29 -2.87
CA ASP A 452 -12.62 -3.44 -1.42
C ASP A 452 -11.19 -3.31 -0.86
N LEU A 453 -10.23 -3.97 -1.48
CA LEU A 453 -8.82 -3.82 -1.11
C LEU A 453 -8.35 -2.35 -1.19
N VAL A 454 -8.69 -1.64 -2.26
CA VAL A 454 -8.31 -0.22 -2.43
C VAL A 454 -8.89 0.64 -1.30
N ARG A 455 -10.14 0.38 -0.86
CA ARG A 455 -10.75 1.06 0.29
C ARG A 455 -10.07 0.69 1.61
N GLU A 456 -9.91 -0.61 1.87
CA GLU A 456 -9.28 -1.12 3.10
C GLU A 456 -7.87 -0.55 3.29
N VAL A 457 -7.07 -0.49 2.21
CA VAL A 457 -5.74 0.12 2.22
C VAL A 457 -5.82 1.63 2.47
N ALA A 458 -6.75 2.34 1.83
CA ALA A 458 -6.92 3.77 2.04
C ALA A 458 -7.30 4.08 3.51
N ASP A 459 -8.18 3.28 4.10
CA ASP A 459 -8.65 3.43 5.48
C ASP A 459 -7.53 3.21 6.52
N ALA A 460 -6.49 2.44 6.16
CA ALA A 460 -5.28 2.29 6.97
C ALA A 460 -4.37 3.54 6.95
N THR A 461 -4.71 4.58 6.17
CA THR A 461 -3.91 5.79 5.98
C THR A 461 -4.61 7.04 6.48
N LEU A 462 -3.90 8.18 6.42
CA LEU A 462 -4.46 9.50 6.72
C LEU A 462 -5.15 10.17 5.51
N PHE A 463 -5.15 9.56 4.31
CA PHE A 463 -5.76 10.15 3.13
C PHE A 463 -7.26 10.41 3.29
N PRO A 464 -8.05 9.54 3.95
CA PRO A 464 -9.46 9.81 4.22
C PRO A 464 -9.72 10.99 5.16
N LYS A 465 -8.71 11.54 5.85
CA LYS A 465 -8.85 12.71 6.70
C LYS A 465 -8.90 14.05 5.92
N ALA A 466 -8.72 14.02 4.60
CA ALA A 466 -8.74 15.21 3.75
C ALA A 466 -9.79 15.10 2.64
N THR A 467 -10.44 16.22 2.31
CA THR A 467 -11.16 16.37 1.05
C THR A 467 -10.14 16.64 -0.05
N SER A 468 -9.93 15.68 -0.94
CA SER A 468 -8.89 15.76 -1.97
C SER A 468 -9.24 14.94 -3.20
N TRP A 469 -8.56 15.20 -4.31
CA TRP A 469 -8.71 14.38 -5.51
C TRP A 469 -8.18 12.94 -5.30
N TYR A 470 -7.34 12.69 -4.29
CA TYR A 470 -6.94 11.33 -3.90
C TYR A 470 -8.13 10.46 -3.50
N MET A 471 -9.13 11.09 -2.87
CA MET A 471 -10.38 10.45 -2.45
C MET A 471 -11.54 10.70 -3.42
N GLY A 472 -11.28 11.23 -4.62
CA GLY A 472 -12.30 11.49 -5.63
C GLY A 472 -13.28 12.64 -5.33
N ASP A 473 -13.24 13.21 -4.13
CA ASP A 473 -14.23 14.16 -3.60
C ASP A 473 -13.84 15.64 -3.72
N ASN A 474 -12.93 15.95 -4.62
CA ASN A 474 -12.51 17.33 -4.85
C ASN A 474 -13.52 18.19 -5.63
N ILE A 475 -14.63 17.62 -6.06
CA ILE A 475 -15.77 18.28 -6.74
C ILE A 475 -17.03 17.95 -5.95
N ALA A 476 -17.87 18.98 -5.70
CA ALA A 476 -19.12 18.79 -4.98
C ALA A 476 -20.08 17.81 -5.71
N GLY A 477 -20.64 16.88 -4.97
CA GLY A 477 -21.56 15.87 -5.50
C GLY A 477 -20.89 14.66 -6.15
N LYS A 478 -19.56 14.63 -6.27
CA LYS A 478 -18.82 13.48 -6.75
C LYS A 478 -18.71 12.42 -5.66
N PRO A 479 -18.85 11.11 -5.98
CA PRO A 479 -18.66 10.04 -5.00
C PRO A 479 -17.26 10.06 -4.38
N ARG A 480 -17.20 9.77 -3.07
CA ARG A 480 -15.94 9.69 -2.33
C ARG A 480 -15.41 8.27 -2.40
N VAL A 481 -14.45 8.05 -3.28
CA VAL A 481 -13.75 6.77 -3.45
C VAL A 481 -12.26 7.01 -3.66
N PRO A 482 -11.37 6.17 -3.11
CA PRO A 482 -9.95 6.28 -3.39
C PRO A 482 -9.68 6.08 -4.88
N ILE A 483 -8.90 6.97 -5.49
CA ILE A 483 -8.56 6.86 -6.91
C ILE A 483 -7.24 6.13 -7.17
N SER A 484 -6.58 5.64 -6.12
CA SER A 484 -5.30 4.93 -6.22
C SER A 484 -5.18 3.86 -5.15
N LEU A 485 -4.43 2.82 -5.43
CA LEU A 485 -3.96 1.86 -4.43
C LEU A 485 -2.76 2.47 -3.69
N PHE A 486 -2.94 2.85 -2.42
CA PHE A 486 -1.94 3.59 -1.63
C PHE A 486 -0.87 2.70 -0.98
N THR A 487 -0.45 1.65 -1.63
CA THR A 487 0.60 0.74 -1.16
C THR A 487 2.00 1.10 -1.65
N GLY A 488 2.11 1.97 -2.66
CA GLY A 488 3.32 2.13 -3.45
C GLY A 488 3.42 1.09 -4.58
N ALA A 489 4.32 1.36 -5.53
CA ALA A 489 4.43 0.54 -6.74
C ALA A 489 4.99 -0.88 -6.52
N PRO A 490 5.92 -1.15 -5.57
CA PRO A 490 6.39 -2.51 -5.35
C PRO A 490 5.26 -3.52 -5.09
N MET A 491 4.35 -3.19 -4.19
CA MET A 491 3.20 -4.06 -3.89
C MET A 491 2.21 -4.13 -5.08
N TYR A 492 1.92 -3.01 -5.73
CA TYR A 492 1.08 -3.01 -6.93
C TYR A 492 1.63 -3.93 -8.02
N ARG A 493 2.95 -3.89 -8.26
CA ARG A 493 3.60 -4.81 -9.21
C ARG A 493 3.54 -6.27 -8.76
N ALA A 494 3.68 -6.54 -7.46
CA ALA A 494 3.54 -7.89 -6.94
C ALA A 494 2.15 -8.45 -7.24
N ILE A 495 1.10 -7.66 -6.99
CA ILE A 495 -0.29 -8.04 -7.31
C ILE A 495 -0.49 -8.24 -8.82
N CYS A 496 0.03 -7.34 -9.66
CA CYS A 496 -0.03 -7.49 -11.13
C CYS A 496 0.76 -8.72 -11.63
N SER A 497 1.91 -9.01 -11.01
CA SER A 497 2.73 -10.18 -11.35
C SER A 497 2.02 -11.48 -10.99
N GLU A 498 1.37 -11.51 -9.84
CA GLU A 498 0.56 -12.66 -9.41
C GLU A 498 -0.59 -12.93 -10.38
N ALA A 499 -1.35 -11.89 -10.76
CA ALA A 499 -2.40 -12.01 -11.76
C ALA A 499 -1.88 -12.59 -13.09
N ARG A 500 -0.70 -12.16 -13.54
CA ARG A 500 -0.06 -12.70 -14.77
C ARG A 500 0.36 -14.15 -14.63
N SER A 501 1.02 -14.51 -13.53
CA SER A 501 1.50 -15.88 -13.29
C SER A 501 0.36 -16.88 -13.13
N SER A 502 -0.80 -16.42 -12.68
CA SER A 502 -2.04 -17.21 -12.57
C SER A 502 -2.92 -17.12 -13.84
N ALA A 503 -2.30 -17.03 -15.02
CA ALA A 503 -2.96 -16.93 -16.32
C ALA A 503 -4.01 -15.81 -16.40
N PHE A 504 -3.70 -14.65 -15.81
CA PHE A 504 -4.57 -13.48 -15.69
C PHE A 504 -5.86 -13.76 -14.90
N ALA A 505 -5.73 -14.42 -13.75
CA ALA A 505 -6.84 -14.59 -12.83
C ALA A 505 -7.59 -13.28 -12.58
N GLY A 506 -8.91 -13.36 -12.51
CA GLY A 506 -9.81 -12.21 -12.47
C GLY A 506 -10.30 -11.73 -13.84
N PHE A 507 -9.76 -12.30 -14.95
CA PHE A 507 -10.31 -12.11 -16.29
C PHE A 507 -11.04 -13.38 -16.75
N SER A 508 -12.17 -13.19 -17.44
CA SER A 508 -12.81 -14.22 -18.26
C SER A 508 -12.42 -14.00 -19.73
N PHE A 509 -12.25 -15.11 -20.47
CA PHE A 509 -11.88 -15.10 -21.88
C PHE A 509 -12.98 -15.77 -22.71
N ASP A 510 -13.47 -15.07 -23.76
CA ASP A 510 -14.54 -15.54 -24.64
C ASP A 510 -15.81 -15.99 -23.90
N GLY A 511 -16.12 -15.35 -22.75
CA GLY A 511 -17.28 -15.65 -21.94
C GLY A 511 -17.16 -16.93 -21.08
N SER A 512 -16.00 -17.56 -21.04
CA SER A 512 -15.72 -18.61 -20.07
C SER A 512 -15.31 -17.97 -18.75
N ASP A 513 -16.09 -18.14 -17.70
CA ASP A 513 -15.66 -17.77 -16.35
C ASP A 513 -14.39 -18.57 -16.03
N SER A 514 -13.33 -17.86 -15.62
CA SER A 514 -12.20 -18.55 -15.06
C SER A 514 -12.60 -19.08 -13.68
N ASP A 515 -12.54 -20.42 -13.49
CA ASP A 515 -12.71 -21.03 -12.17
C ASP A 515 -11.57 -20.66 -11.20
N VAL A 516 -10.63 -19.81 -11.64
CA VAL A 516 -9.51 -19.35 -10.83
C VAL A 516 -9.97 -18.16 -9.99
N PRO A 517 -9.99 -18.29 -8.65
CA PRO A 517 -10.35 -17.18 -7.79
C PRO A 517 -9.44 -15.98 -8.03
N PRO A 518 -9.93 -14.74 -7.82
CA PRO A 518 -9.11 -13.55 -7.92
C PRO A 518 -7.89 -13.69 -7.00
N THR A 519 -6.71 -13.34 -7.49
CA THR A 519 -5.41 -13.52 -6.84
C THR A 519 -5.23 -12.75 -5.54
N ILE A 520 -6.11 -11.80 -5.21
CA ILE A 520 -6.00 -10.96 -4.02
C ILE A 520 -6.81 -11.58 -2.89
N THR A 521 -6.19 -12.50 -2.15
CA THR A 521 -6.82 -13.13 -0.98
C THR A 521 -6.61 -12.32 0.30
N LEU A 522 -5.50 -11.60 0.44
CA LEU A 522 -5.16 -10.82 1.63
C LEU A 522 -6.09 -9.62 1.85
N ASN A 523 -6.41 -9.34 3.12
CA ASN A 523 -7.12 -8.11 3.51
C ASN A 523 -6.21 -6.87 3.42
N GLY A 524 -6.82 -5.68 3.43
CA GLY A 524 -6.10 -4.42 3.23
C GLY A 524 -5.03 -4.12 4.28
N ALA A 525 -5.24 -4.48 5.54
CA ALA A 525 -4.24 -4.29 6.59
C ALA A 525 -3.01 -5.19 6.37
N SER A 526 -3.24 -6.45 5.97
CA SER A 526 -2.16 -7.37 5.58
C SER A 526 -1.36 -6.85 4.39
N VAL A 527 -2.07 -6.41 3.34
CA VAL A 527 -1.43 -5.82 2.15
C VAL A 527 -0.68 -4.55 2.49
N PHE A 528 -1.23 -3.68 3.34
CA PHE A 528 -0.58 -2.44 3.76
C PHE A 528 0.70 -2.70 4.56
N PHE A 529 0.66 -3.65 5.48
CA PHE A 529 1.83 -4.09 6.25
C PHE A 529 2.95 -4.62 5.34
N LEU A 530 2.63 -5.56 4.44
CA LEU A 530 3.58 -6.14 3.50
C LEU A 530 4.16 -5.08 2.55
N ALA A 531 3.32 -4.14 2.09
CA ALA A 531 3.76 -3.00 1.31
C ALA A 531 4.75 -2.13 2.07
N GLY A 532 4.53 -1.90 3.37
CA GLY A 532 5.45 -1.19 4.25
C GLY A 532 6.83 -1.87 4.29
N MET A 533 6.87 -3.18 4.48
CA MET A 533 8.11 -3.97 4.47
C MET A 533 8.86 -3.82 3.12
N MET A 534 8.15 -3.97 2.01
CA MET A 534 8.73 -3.79 0.67
C MET A 534 9.27 -2.37 0.46
N ASN A 535 8.52 -1.35 0.86
CA ASN A 535 8.91 0.06 0.72
C ASN A 535 10.15 0.41 1.57
N MET A 536 10.29 -0.18 2.76
CA MET A 536 11.49 -0.07 3.59
C MET A 536 12.70 -0.84 2.99
N GLY A 537 12.46 -1.68 1.99
CA GLY A 537 13.50 -2.48 1.34
C GLY A 537 13.90 -3.70 2.16
N ALA A 538 12.98 -4.24 2.96
CA ALA A 538 13.20 -5.49 3.67
C ALA A 538 13.52 -6.60 2.66
N LYS A 539 14.61 -7.33 2.91
CA LYS A 539 14.97 -8.49 2.10
C LYS A 539 14.00 -9.64 2.43
N PRO A 540 13.59 -10.44 1.44
CA PRO A 540 12.93 -11.71 1.71
C PRO A 540 13.77 -12.56 2.68
N LEU A 541 13.11 -13.22 3.63
CA LEU A 541 13.83 -13.98 4.69
C LEU A 541 14.70 -15.11 4.14
N GLU A 542 14.32 -15.71 3.01
CA GLU A 542 15.13 -16.73 2.31
C GLU A 542 16.47 -16.20 1.78
N GLN A 543 16.56 -14.90 1.52
CA GLN A 543 17.79 -14.23 1.08
C GLN A 543 18.65 -13.70 2.24
N CYS A 544 18.15 -13.82 3.46
CA CYS A 544 18.84 -13.38 4.67
C CYS A 544 19.83 -14.44 5.17
N SER A 545 20.96 -13.97 5.73
CA SER A 545 21.77 -14.81 6.61
C SER A 545 20.97 -15.21 7.86
N LEU A 546 21.43 -16.20 8.62
CA LEU A 546 20.79 -16.61 9.86
C LEU A 546 20.69 -15.44 10.87
N GLU A 547 21.75 -14.65 10.97
CA GLU A 547 21.81 -13.48 11.87
C GLU A 547 20.82 -12.40 11.44
N GLU A 548 20.77 -12.06 10.12
CA GLU A 548 19.80 -11.11 9.58
C GLU A 548 18.36 -11.60 9.79
N ALA A 549 18.08 -12.89 9.57
CA ALA A 549 16.75 -13.46 9.78
C ALA A 549 16.32 -13.37 11.25
N ARG A 550 17.20 -13.74 12.20
CA ARG A 550 16.96 -13.59 13.63
C ARG A 550 16.69 -12.14 14.01
N PHE A 551 17.53 -11.22 13.55
CA PHE A 551 17.34 -9.79 13.79
C PHE A 551 15.98 -9.30 13.27
N MET A 552 15.58 -9.70 12.08
CA MET A 552 14.31 -9.30 11.50
C MET A 552 13.11 -9.83 12.30
N MET A 553 13.16 -11.06 12.81
CA MET A 553 12.14 -11.64 13.68
C MET A 553 11.97 -10.84 14.98
N GLU A 554 13.07 -10.34 15.57
CA GLU A 554 13.03 -9.48 16.75
C GLU A 554 12.37 -8.11 16.47
N THR A 555 12.48 -7.60 15.26
CA THR A 555 11.86 -6.30 14.91
C THR A 555 10.33 -6.35 14.91
N PHE A 556 9.69 -7.51 14.79
CA PHE A 556 8.24 -7.67 14.86
C PHE A 556 7.65 -7.20 16.19
N LYS A 557 8.42 -7.21 17.27
CA LYS A 557 8.04 -6.64 18.56
C LYS A 557 7.57 -5.17 18.44
N ALA A 558 8.20 -4.38 17.59
CA ALA A 558 7.83 -2.98 17.36
C ALA A 558 6.47 -2.82 16.65
N MET A 559 5.90 -3.90 16.12
CA MET A 559 4.63 -3.94 15.39
C MET A 559 3.50 -4.56 16.22
N GLN A 560 3.70 -4.70 17.52
CA GLN A 560 2.73 -5.22 18.48
C GLN A 560 2.01 -4.08 19.22
N LEU A 561 0.84 -4.40 19.77
CA LEU A 561 0.12 -3.49 20.67
C LEU A 561 0.88 -3.31 22.01
N PRO A 562 0.61 -2.22 22.73
CA PRO A 562 1.11 -2.07 24.10
C PRO A 562 0.66 -3.22 25.00
N LEU A 563 1.53 -3.62 25.93
CA LEU A 563 1.23 -4.68 26.88
C LEU A 563 0.06 -4.31 27.80
N PRO A 564 -0.84 -5.25 28.11
CA PRO A 564 -1.92 -5.03 29.06
C PRO A 564 -1.37 -4.62 30.44
N PRO A 565 -1.85 -3.52 31.05
CA PRO A 565 -1.27 -2.97 32.30
C PRO A 565 -1.54 -3.79 33.55
N ASP A 566 -2.48 -4.74 33.47
CA ASP A 566 -2.87 -5.64 34.55
C ASP A 566 -2.16 -6.99 34.53
N VAL A 567 -1.16 -7.16 33.66
CA VAL A 567 -0.33 -8.36 33.58
C VAL A 567 1.07 -8.07 34.11
N THR A 568 1.47 -8.83 35.12
CA THR A 568 2.82 -8.78 35.70
C THR A 568 3.71 -9.78 34.95
N ILE A 569 4.83 -9.29 34.42
CA ILE A 569 5.84 -10.11 33.72
C ILE A 569 7.02 -10.37 34.64
N THR A 570 7.45 -11.64 34.74
CA THR A 570 8.55 -12.05 35.60
C THR A 570 9.41 -13.12 34.94
N ASP A 571 10.70 -12.89 34.83
CA ASP A 571 11.63 -13.89 34.34
C ASP A 571 11.97 -14.92 35.43
N THR A 572 12.09 -16.17 35.02
CA THR A 572 12.42 -17.32 35.89
C THR A 572 13.27 -18.33 35.10
N ALA A 573 13.55 -19.46 35.70
CA ALA A 573 14.25 -20.56 35.05
C ALA A 573 13.65 -21.91 35.45
N PHE A 574 13.66 -22.85 34.52
CA PHE A 574 13.28 -24.24 34.72
C PHE A 574 14.48 -25.19 34.50
N PRO A 575 14.55 -26.33 35.18
CA PRO A 575 15.60 -27.32 34.98
C PRO A 575 15.38 -28.06 33.65
N SER A 576 16.41 -28.23 32.84
CA SER A 576 16.45 -29.12 31.69
C SER A 576 17.67 -30.02 31.75
N GLU A 577 17.74 -31.06 30.93
CA GLU A 577 18.92 -31.96 30.86
C GLU A 577 20.19 -31.20 30.46
N ALA A 578 20.05 -30.11 29.73
CA ALA A 578 21.15 -29.25 29.31
C ALA A 578 21.51 -28.16 30.34
N GLY A 579 20.91 -28.20 31.54
CA GLY A 579 21.04 -27.19 32.59
C GLY A 579 19.82 -26.24 32.66
N PRO A 580 19.86 -25.24 33.55
CA PRO A 580 18.75 -24.29 33.68
C PRO A 580 18.47 -23.54 32.42
N ARG A 581 17.17 -23.45 32.02
CA ARG A 581 16.67 -22.69 30.87
C ARG A 581 15.78 -21.55 31.35
N ALA A 582 15.83 -20.42 30.64
CA ALA A 582 14.97 -19.29 30.95
C ALA A 582 13.49 -19.57 30.61
N ALA A 583 12.61 -18.97 31.37
CA ALA A 583 11.19 -18.87 31.05
C ALA A 583 10.66 -17.53 31.54
N ARG A 584 9.57 -17.07 30.93
CA ARG A 584 8.88 -15.85 31.33
C ARG A 584 7.45 -16.15 31.72
N LEU A 585 7.04 -15.58 32.87
CA LEU A 585 5.72 -15.73 33.45
C LEU A 585 4.90 -14.45 33.19
N TYR A 586 3.72 -14.60 32.65
CA TYR A 586 2.74 -13.51 32.43
C TYR A 586 1.56 -13.78 33.36
N ARG A 587 1.50 -13.04 34.45
CA ARG A 587 0.50 -13.23 35.50
C ARG A 587 -0.55 -12.14 35.46
N PRO A 588 -1.81 -12.46 35.19
CA PRO A 588 -2.90 -11.48 35.26
C PRO A 588 -3.21 -11.12 36.72
N SER A 589 -3.74 -9.91 36.96
CA SER A 589 -4.18 -9.44 38.30
C SER A 589 -5.52 -10.07 38.69
N VAL A 590 -5.55 -11.40 38.79
CA VAL A 590 -6.73 -12.19 39.16
C VAL A 590 -6.42 -12.96 40.45
N GLU A 591 -7.37 -12.91 41.42
CA GLU A 591 -7.21 -13.61 42.71
C GLU A 591 -7.52 -15.11 42.62
N GLY A 592 -6.85 -15.89 43.43
CA GLY A 592 -7.07 -17.33 43.58
C GLY A 592 -6.11 -18.20 42.77
N THR A 593 -6.41 -19.50 42.73
CA THR A 593 -5.61 -20.47 41.96
C THR A 593 -5.98 -20.40 40.50
N LEU A 594 -4.99 -20.10 39.67
CA LEU A 594 -5.17 -19.88 38.20
C LEU A 594 -5.15 -21.22 37.43
N ALA A 595 -5.60 -21.20 36.19
CA ALA A 595 -5.18 -22.15 35.18
C ALA A 595 -3.81 -21.74 34.64
N ALA A 596 -3.14 -22.61 33.87
CA ALA A 596 -1.87 -22.28 33.23
C ALA A 596 -1.91 -22.64 31.74
N VAL A 597 -1.22 -21.84 30.92
CA VAL A 597 -0.95 -22.12 29.52
C VAL A 597 0.57 -22.08 29.31
N VAL A 598 1.18 -23.17 28.89
CA VAL A 598 2.56 -23.16 28.39
C VAL A 598 2.49 -22.75 26.93
N PHE A 599 2.95 -21.53 26.61
CA PHE A 599 2.88 -21.00 25.26
C PHE A 599 4.28 -20.86 24.65
N ILE A 600 4.52 -21.57 23.54
CA ILE A 600 5.82 -21.73 22.92
C ILE A 600 5.91 -20.77 21.73
N HIS A 601 6.96 -19.95 21.71
CA HIS A 601 7.16 -18.95 20.66
C HIS A 601 7.50 -19.56 19.30
N GLY A 602 7.15 -18.84 18.21
CA GLY A 602 7.52 -19.14 16.85
C GLY A 602 8.96 -18.75 16.50
N GLY A 603 9.28 -18.80 15.20
CA GLY A 603 10.60 -18.41 14.68
C GLY A 603 11.33 -19.52 13.94
N GLY A 604 10.62 -20.51 13.39
CA GLY A 604 11.18 -21.56 12.54
C GLY A 604 12.22 -22.44 13.23
N TRP A 605 12.15 -22.60 14.56
CA TRP A 605 13.13 -23.27 15.43
C TRP A 605 14.55 -22.64 15.43
N ILE A 606 14.78 -21.61 14.58
CA ILE A 606 16.08 -20.97 14.36
C ILE A 606 16.18 -19.57 14.97
N GLY A 607 15.05 -18.98 15.35
CA GLY A 607 14.93 -17.61 15.87
C GLY A 607 13.73 -17.47 16.78
N GLY A 608 13.36 -16.20 17.06
CA GLY A 608 12.35 -15.84 18.05
C GLY A 608 12.93 -15.79 19.47
N SER A 609 12.25 -15.11 20.35
CA SER A 609 12.65 -14.91 21.74
C SER A 609 11.46 -14.69 22.66
N LEU A 610 11.67 -14.71 23.96
CA LEU A 610 10.68 -14.32 24.96
C LEU A 610 10.20 -12.89 24.71
N ASP A 611 11.12 -11.98 24.36
CA ASP A 611 10.84 -10.57 24.10
C ASP A 611 9.94 -10.37 22.86
N ALA A 612 10.17 -11.14 21.80
CA ALA A 612 9.39 -11.08 20.57
C ALA A 612 7.94 -11.57 20.75
N PHE A 613 7.68 -12.34 21.84
CA PHE A 613 6.37 -12.90 22.14
C PHE A 613 5.72 -12.33 23.42
N ASP A 614 6.24 -11.21 23.94
CA ASP A 614 5.69 -10.57 25.13
C ASP A 614 4.21 -10.23 24.98
N GLU A 615 3.82 -9.58 23.88
CA GLU A 615 2.42 -9.14 23.68
C GLU A 615 1.47 -10.32 23.46
N PRO A 616 1.71 -11.30 22.57
CA PRO A 616 0.84 -12.45 22.42
C PRO A 616 0.61 -13.21 23.75
N CYS A 617 1.66 -13.42 24.53
CA CYS A 617 1.57 -14.09 25.82
C CYS A 617 0.83 -13.24 26.87
N ALA A 618 1.12 -11.95 26.96
CA ALA A 618 0.46 -11.05 27.90
C ALA A 618 -1.03 -10.85 27.56
N ALA A 619 -1.35 -10.70 26.27
CA ALA A 619 -2.74 -10.61 25.80
C ALA A 619 -3.53 -11.88 26.11
N LEU A 620 -2.92 -13.05 25.92
CA LEU A 620 -3.53 -14.34 26.26
C LEU A 620 -3.76 -14.44 27.77
N ALA A 621 -2.77 -14.06 28.60
CA ALA A 621 -2.89 -14.06 30.07
C ALA A 621 -4.01 -13.13 30.56
N HIS A 622 -4.06 -11.91 30.02
CA HIS A 622 -5.08 -10.92 30.32
C HIS A 622 -6.49 -11.43 29.99
N ARG A 623 -6.70 -11.91 28.76
CA ARG A 623 -8.02 -12.34 28.26
C ARG A 623 -8.55 -13.60 28.96
N LEU A 624 -7.67 -14.57 29.24
CA LEU A 624 -8.05 -15.82 29.91
C LEU A 624 -8.14 -15.71 31.42
N GLY A 625 -7.50 -14.75 32.05
CA GLY A 625 -7.27 -14.74 33.49
C GLY A 625 -6.45 -15.94 33.96
N ALA A 626 -5.51 -16.44 33.15
CA ALA A 626 -4.65 -17.60 33.41
C ALA A 626 -3.18 -17.18 33.44
N LEU A 627 -2.36 -17.95 34.16
CA LEU A 627 -0.90 -17.80 34.09
C LEU A 627 -0.42 -18.31 32.70
N VAL A 628 0.27 -17.47 31.92
CA VAL A 628 0.97 -17.93 30.74
C VAL A 628 2.45 -18.07 31.05
N VAL A 629 3.05 -19.19 30.64
CA VAL A 629 4.45 -19.52 30.81
C VAL A 629 5.08 -19.73 29.44
N SER A 630 6.02 -18.86 29.05
CA SER A 630 6.76 -18.99 27.81
C SER A 630 8.17 -19.49 28.06
N PRO A 631 8.55 -20.69 27.58
CA PRO A 631 9.91 -21.23 27.73
C PRO A 631 10.81 -20.72 26.61
N ASP A 632 12.07 -20.40 26.98
CA ASP A 632 13.16 -20.09 26.05
C ASP A 632 13.88 -21.40 25.66
N TYR A 633 13.35 -22.07 24.65
CA TYR A 633 13.90 -23.35 24.18
C TYR A 633 15.15 -23.15 23.31
N ARG A 634 16.02 -24.16 23.25
CA ARG A 634 17.26 -24.12 22.46
C ARG A 634 16.97 -24.09 20.98
N LEU A 635 17.62 -23.16 20.27
CA LEU A 635 17.43 -22.90 18.84
C LEU A 635 18.44 -23.68 18.00
N ALA A 636 18.00 -24.08 16.83
CA ALA A 636 18.84 -24.60 15.76
C ALA A 636 19.52 -23.42 14.99
N PRO A 637 20.60 -23.65 14.28
CA PRO A 637 21.35 -24.93 14.12
C PRO A 637 22.31 -25.26 15.28
N GLU A 638 22.46 -24.36 16.26
CA GLU A 638 23.36 -24.58 17.38
C GLU A 638 22.93 -25.79 18.23
N TYR A 639 21.61 -25.99 18.33
CA TYR A 639 21.00 -27.10 19.05
C TYR A 639 19.86 -27.71 18.21
N PRO A 640 20.19 -28.59 17.25
CA PRO A 640 19.16 -29.20 16.42
C PRO A 640 18.29 -30.17 17.20
N PHE A 641 17.30 -30.75 16.57
CA PHE A 641 16.47 -31.82 17.08
C PHE A 641 17.33 -32.91 17.76
N PRO A 642 16.95 -33.38 18.99
CA PRO A 642 15.69 -33.15 19.68
C PRO A 642 15.72 -32.02 20.75
N ALA A 643 16.67 -31.10 20.73
CA ALA A 643 16.87 -30.13 21.82
C ALA A 643 15.63 -29.28 22.18
N GLY A 644 14.91 -28.76 21.15
CA GLY A 644 13.69 -27.99 21.34
C GLY A 644 12.56 -28.82 22.01
N PRO A 645 12.19 -30.00 21.48
CA PRO A 645 11.24 -30.90 22.11
C PRO A 645 11.57 -31.30 23.55
N ASP A 646 12.86 -31.49 23.87
CA ASP A 646 13.30 -31.83 25.23
C ASP A 646 13.08 -30.67 26.19
N ASP A 647 13.43 -29.45 25.79
CA ASP A 647 13.27 -28.24 26.57
C ASP A 647 11.79 -27.90 26.83
N THR A 648 10.93 -28.05 25.81
CA THR A 648 9.49 -27.75 25.95
C THR A 648 8.78 -28.77 26.84
N LEU A 649 9.14 -30.05 26.78
CA LEU A 649 8.62 -31.06 27.70
C LEU A 649 9.12 -30.84 29.13
N ALA A 650 10.39 -30.46 29.29
CA ALA A 650 10.94 -30.11 30.61
C ALA A 650 10.21 -28.91 31.22
N ALA A 651 9.92 -27.88 30.42
CA ALA A 651 9.15 -26.72 30.87
C ALA A 651 7.73 -27.10 31.31
N LEU A 652 7.03 -27.94 30.54
CA LEU A 652 5.70 -28.44 30.90
C LEU A 652 5.72 -29.22 32.22
N ARG A 653 6.66 -30.13 32.37
CA ARG A 653 6.84 -30.89 33.61
C ARG A 653 7.12 -29.95 34.80
N TRP A 654 8.01 -28.98 34.61
CA TRP A 654 8.32 -27.99 35.65
C TRP A 654 7.11 -27.18 36.08
N VAL A 655 6.25 -26.76 35.17
CA VAL A 655 5.01 -26.04 35.50
C VAL A 655 4.09 -26.89 36.36
N ALA A 656 3.92 -28.17 36.03
CA ALA A 656 3.07 -29.07 36.78
C ALA A 656 3.64 -29.38 38.16
N ASP A 657 4.96 -29.67 38.26
CA ASP A 657 5.64 -30.00 39.50
C ASP A 657 5.69 -28.81 40.48
N ASN A 658 5.72 -27.58 39.95
CA ASN A 658 5.75 -26.35 40.73
C ASN A 658 4.40 -25.63 40.80
N ALA A 659 3.31 -26.29 40.45
CA ALA A 659 1.99 -25.69 40.35
C ALA A 659 1.58 -24.91 41.62
N ALA A 660 1.83 -25.46 42.81
CA ALA A 660 1.54 -24.80 44.09
C ALA A 660 2.34 -23.50 44.27
N ALA A 661 3.63 -23.52 43.93
CA ALA A 661 4.52 -22.34 44.04
C ALA A 661 4.14 -21.29 43.01
N LEU A 662 3.72 -21.71 41.82
CA LEU A 662 3.22 -20.86 40.75
C LEU A 662 1.77 -20.36 40.97
N GLY A 663 1.07 -20.87 42.02
CA GLY A 663 -0.31 -20.52 42.29
C GLY A 663 -1.28 -20.99 41.20
N VAL A 664 -1.00 -22.12 40.56
CA VAL A 664 -1.81 -22.69 39.48
C VAL A 664 -2.37 -24.07 39.90
N ASP A 665 -3.42 -24.48 39.23
CA ASP A 665 -4.05 -25.77 39.37
C ASP A 665 -3.41 -26.77 38.40
N PRO A 666 -2.70 -27.83 38.87
CA PRO A 666 -2.04 -28.78 37.98
C PRO A 666 -3.01 -29.57 37.09
N ASP A 667 -4.29 -29.63 37.43
CA ASP A 667 -5.31 -30.26 36.59
C ASP A 667 -5.89 -29.33 35.53
N ARG A 668 -5.44 -28.06 35.44
CA ARG A 668 -5.90 -27.04 34.51
C ARG A 668 -4.74 -26.43 33.71
N ILE A 669 -3.92 -27.27 33.10
CA ILE A 669 -2.80 -26.88 32.27
C ILE A 669 -3.16 -27.15 30.81
N ALA A 670 -2.94 -26.16 29.98
CA ALA A 670 -2.98 -26.24 28.50
C ALA A 670 -1.57 -25.97 27.91
N ILE A 671 -1.38 -26.38 26.66
CA ILE A 671 -0.18 -26.07 25.90
C ILE A 671 -0.58 -25.39 24.58
N GLY A 672 0.24 -24.50 24.05
CA GLY A 672 0.04 -23.88 22.78
C GLY A 672 1.29 -23.23 22.22
N GLY A 673 1.19 -22.73 21.00
CA GLY A 673 2.28 -22.01 20.35
C GLY A 673 1.90 -21.54 18.98
N GLU A 674 2.80 -20.76 18.39
CA GLU A 674 2.68 -20.27 17.01
C GLU A 674 3.80 -20.85 16.15
N SER A 675 3.49 -21.26 14.90
CA SER A 675 4.47 -21.72 13.91
C SER A 675 5.33 -22.88 14.45
N ALA A 676 6.65 -22.75 14.46
CA ALA A 676 7.57 -23.73 15.08
C ALA A 676 7.19 -24.04 16.53
N GLY A 677 6.71 -23.05 17.29
CA GLY A 677 6.21 -23.25 18.65
C GLY A 677 4.93 -24.09 18.70
N ALA A 678 4.08 -24.02 17.70
CA ALA A 678 2.90 -24.86 17.57
C ALA A 678 3.25 -26.30 17.23
N ASN A 679 4.25 -26.54 16.36
CA ASN A 679 4.83 -27.86 16.17
C ASN A 679 5.36 -28.42 17.48
N LEU A 680 6.18 -27.66 18.20
CA LEU A 680 6.72 -28.09 19.50
C LEU A 680 5.62 -28.33 20.53
N ALA A 681 4.51 -27.59 20.49
CA ALA A 681 3.36 -27.81 21.37
C ALA A 681 2.66 -29.14 21.06
N ALA A 682 2.44 -29.46 19.79
CA ALA A 682 1.88 -30.74 19.35
C ALA A 682 2.77 -31.93 19.73
N VAL A 683 4.08 -31.81 19.48
CA VAL A 683 5.08 -32.82 19.87
C VAL A 683 5.15 -32.99 21.40
N THR A 684 5.10 -31.90 22.14
CA THR A 684 5.12 -31.96 23.61
C THR A 684 3.86 -32.62 24.17
N ALA A 685 2.68 -32.35 23.56
CA ALA A 685 1.44 -33.02 23.94
C ALA A 685 1.49 -34.52 23.66
N LEU A 686 2.05 -34.94 22.54
CA LEU A 686 2.27 -36.34 22.16
C LEU A 686 3.20 -37.02 23.18
N ARG A 687 4.36 -36.43 23.45
CA ARG A 687 5.34 -36.95 24.41
C ARG A 687 4.81 -37.01 25.84
N ALA A 688 4.05 -35.98 26.26
CA ALA A 688 3.45 -35.98 27.60
C ALA A 688 2.46 -37.14 27.77
N ARG A 689 1.69 -37.48 26.74
CA ARG A 689 0.84 -38.67 26.75
C ARG A 689 1.66 -39.96 26.81
N ASP A 690 2.63 -40.10 25.94
CA ASP A 690 3.37 -41.38 25.76
C ASP A 690 4.37 -41.67 26.88
N GLU A 691 4.98 -40.63 27.43
CA GLU A 691 5.97 -40.74 28.53
C GLU A 691 5.35 -40.61 29.93
N GLY A 692 4.01 -40.58 30.07
CA GLY A 692 3.31 -40.47 31.37
C GLY A 692 3.56 -39.11 32.03
N GLY A 693 3.63 -38.03 31.26
CA GLY A 693 3.80 -36.66 31.71
C GLY A 693 2.52 -36.01 32.26
N PRO A 694 2.55 -34.68 32.51
CA PRO A 694 1.37 -33.97 32.99
C PRO A 694 0.17 -34.09 32.06
N ARG A 695 -1.02 -34.22 32.62
CA ARG A 695 -2.25 -34.26 31.86
C ARG A 695 -2.61 -32.86 31.32
N LEU A 696 -2.73 -32.72 30.02
CA LEU A 696 -3.14 -31.47 29.39
C LEU A 696 -4.66 -31.39 29.21
N ARG A 697 -5.24 -30.21 29.41
CA ARG A 697 -6.65 -29.92 29.18
C ARG A 697 -6.95 -29.54 27.74
N ALA A 698 -5.98 -28.95 27.05
CA ALA A 698 -6.09 -28.51 25.68
C ALA A 698 -4.73 -28.32 25.04
N GLN A 699 -4.73 -28.35 23.68
CA GLN A 699 -3.62 -27.86 22.88
C GLN A 699 -4.14 -26.81 21.87
N VAL A 700 -3.37 -25.72 21.67
CA VAL A 700 -3.68 -24.64 20.72
C VAL A 700 -2.51 -24.49 19.76
N LEU A 701 -2.76 -24.77 18.50
CA LEU A 701 -1.74 -24.85 17.45
C LEU A 701 -2.04 -23.76 16.41
N VAL A 702 -1.29 -22.64 16.46
CA VAL A 702 -1.45 -21.53 15.51
C VAL A 702 -0.45 -21.70 14.37
N THR A 703 -0.93 -21.89 13.15
CA THR A 703 -0.12 -22.10 11.92
C THR A 703 1.01 -23.13 12.10
N PRO A 704 0.72 -24.36 12.57
CA PRO A 704 1.76 -25.34 12.85
C PRO A 704 2.37 -25.91 11.56
N PRO A 705 3.68 -25.85 11.34
CA PRO A 705 4.35 -26.68 10.35
C PRO A 705 4.40 -28.13 10.88
N ILE A 706 3.85 -29.07 10.11
CA ILE A 706 3.61 -30.45 10.55
C ILE A 706 4.48 -31.46 9.80
N ASP A 707 4.66 -31.24 8.47
CA ASP A 707 5.38 -32.17 7.61
C ASP A 707 6.44 -31.46 6.77
N PRO A 708 7.75 -31.78 6.94
CA PRO A 708 8.81 -31.16 6.13
C PRO A 708 8.70 -31.46 4.63
N PHE A 709 8.00 -32.53 4.26
CA PHE A 709 7.88 -33.02 2.88
C PHE A 709 6.46 -32.92 2.31
N ALA A 710 5.57 -32.17 2.97
CA ALA A 710 4.21 -31.98 2.48
C ALA A 710 4.20 -31.44 1.05
N ASP A 711 3.39 -32.07 0.18
CA ASP A 711 3.11 -31.59 -1.18
C ASP A 711 1.61 -31.26 -1.25
N THR A 712 1.29 -30.02 -0.84
CA THR A 712 -0.08 -29.56 -0.69
C THR A 712 -0.38 -28.40 -1.64
N GLU A 713 -1.66 -28.14 -1.87
CA GLU A 713 -2.10 -27.04 -2.72
C GLU A 713 -1.64 -25.68 -2.15
N SER A 714 -1.78 -25.46 -0.84
CA SER A 714 -1.35 -24.22 -0.19
C SER A 714 0.16 -24.00 -0.29
N ARG A 715 0.95 -25.06 -0.16
CA ARG A 715 2.42 -24.98 -0.28
C ARG A 715 2.85 -24.57 -1.69
N ASN A 716 2.13 -25.04 -2.70
CA ASN A 716 2.36 -24.68 -4.10
C ASN A 716 1.83 -23.27 -4.41
N LEU A 717 0.60 -22.96 -3.98
CA LEU A 717 -0.04 -21.66 -4.23
C LEU A 717 0.72 -20.50 -3.58
N TYR A 718 1.18 -20.70 -2.34
CA TYR A 718 1.92 -19.69 -1.56
C TYR A 718 3.43 -20.00 -1.49
N ALA A 719 3.99 -20.63 -2.50
CA ALA A 719 5.41 -20.96 -2.54
C ALA A 719 6.34 -19.77 -2.39
N GLY A 720 5.92 -18.59 -2.85
CA GLY A 720 6.65 -17.31 -2.72
C GLY A 720 6.38 -16.50 -1.45
N GLY A 721 5.60 -16.98 -0.52
CA GLY A 721 5.20 -16.23 0.67
C GLY A 721 3.72 -15.84 0.66
N PRO A 722 3.22 -14.91 1.49
CA PRO A 722 3.96 -13.80 2.17
C PRO A 722 4.70 -14.22 3.44
N ILE A 723 5.76 -13.52 3.77
CA ILE A 723 6.67 -13.70 4.92
C ILE A 723 7.40 -15.06 4.90
N ILE A 724 6.71 -16.18 4.88
CA ILE A 724 7.27 -17.54 4.82
C ILE A 724 7.07 -18.09 3.41
N SER A 725 8.18 -18.30 2.70
CA SER A 725 8.18 -19.02 1.42
C SER A 725 8.37 -20.53 1.63
N ALA A 726 8.00 -21.33 0.65
CA ALA A 726 8.24 -22.79 0.70
C ALA A 726 9.76 -23.09 0.80
N GLU A 727 10.60 -22.30 0.14
CA GLU A 727 12.07 -22.40 0.22
C GLU A 727 12.57 -22.11 1.63
N LEU A 728 12.09 -21.04 2.25
CA LEU A 728 12.44 -20.70 3.62
C LEU A 728 11.98 -21.78 4.60
N GLY A 729 10.77 -22.30 4.45
CA GLY A 729 10.24 -23.39 5.25
C GLY A 729 11.13 -24.65 5.16
N ALA A 730 11.53 -25.04 3.95
CA ALA A 730 12.43 -26.18 3.75
C ALA A 730 13.80 -25.96 4.38
N ARG A 731 14.35 -24.73 4.30
CA ARG A 731 15.61 -24.36 4.95
C ARG A 731 15.51 -24.43 6.49
N MET A 732 14.41 -23.92 7.06
CA MET A 732 14.18 -23.97 8.51
C MET A 732 14.08 -25.41 9.01
N TRP A 733 13.33 -26.27 8.33
CA TRP A 733 13.24 -27.70 8.63
C TRP A 733 14.61 -28.37 8.58
N ALA A 734 15.42 -28.13 7.55
CA ALA A 734 16.75 -28.71 7.40
C ALA A 734 17.68 -28.33 8.56
N LEU A 735 17.65 -27.05 8.99
CA LEU A 735 18.42 -26.55 10.13
C LEU A 735 17.94 -27.17 11.45
N TYR A 736 16.62 -27.27 11.63
CA TYR A 736 16.01 -27.86 12.83
C TYR A 736 16.32 -29.34 12.98
N LEU A 737 16.12 -30.11 11.91
CA LEU A 737 16.34 -31.57 11.94
C LEU A 737 17.82 -31.93 12.11
N GLY A 738 18.75 -31.12 11.58
CA GLY A 738 20.18 -31.43 11.51
C GLY A 738 20.50 -32.59 10.57
N ASP A 739 19.81 -33.72 10.73
CA ASP A 739 19.78 -34.83 9.79
C ASP A 739 18.34 -35.04 9.28
N LEU A 740 18.16 -35.04 7.98
CA LEU A 740 16.83 -35.22 7.37
C LEU A 740 16.17 -36.56 7.73
N ALA A 741 16.92 -37.57 8.12
CA ALA A 741 16.37 -38.84 8.61
C ALA A 741 15.51 -38.65 9.88
N ASN A 742 15.75 -37.60 10.65
CA ASN A 742 14.97 -37.26 11.83
C ASN A 742 13.52 -36.83 11.50
N ALA A 743 13.24 -36.48 10.24
CA ALA A 743 11.89 -36.18 9.78
C ALA A 743 10.90 -37.34 9.98
N ALA A 744 11.38 -38.58 10.00
CA ALA A 744 10.54 -39.75 10.25
C ALA A 744 10.14 -39.90 11.74
N SER A 745 10.69 -39.08 12.63
CA SER A 745 10.38 -39.13 14.05
C SER A 745 9.06 -38.40 14.35
N PRO A 746 8.10 -39.01 15.03
CA PRO A 746 6.89 -38.32 15.49
C PRO A 746 7.17 -37.21 16.49
N HIS A 747 8.37 -37.18 17.07
CA HIS A 747 8.81 -36.11 17.96
C HIS A 747 9.45 -34.92 17.23
N ALA A 748 9.55 -34.98 15.89
CA ALA A 748 9.92 -33.87 15.02
C ALA A 748 8.73 -33.48 14.15
N ALA A 749 8.09 -34.44 13.51
CA ALA A 749 6.97 -34.29 12.60
C ALA A 749 5.77 -35.13 13.12
N PRO A 750 4.80 -34.51 13.82
CA PRO A 750 3.77 -35.23 14.57
C PRO A 750 2.76 -35.99 13.69
N ASN A 751 2.70 -35.75 12.39
CA ASN A 751 1.94 -36.53 11.41
C ASN A 751 2.45 -37.99 11.27
N HIS A 752 3.67 -38.29 11.73
CA HIS A 752 4.25 -39.63 11.74
C HIS A 752 3.95 -40.41 13.03
N ALA A 753 3.09 -39.89 13.92
CA ALA A 753 2.67 -40.64 15.08
C ALA A 753 1.75 -41.81 14.69
N ASP A 754 2.05 -43.03 15.20
CA ASP A 754 1.26 -44.23 14.95
C ASP A 754 -0.16 -44.13 15.50
N ASP A 755 -0.35 -43.36 16.58
CA ASP A 755 -1.64 -43.17 17.24
C ASP A 755 -1.75 -41.76 17.82
N LEU A 756 -2.86 -41.08 17.55
CA LEU A 756 -3.23 -39.78 18.07
C LEU A 756 -4.33 -39.83 19.14
N LEU A 757 -4.88 -41.00 19.43
CA LEU A 757 -5.92 -41.19 20.44
C LEU A 757 -5.41 -40.77 21.84
N GLY A 758 -6.24 -40.11 22.61
CA GLY A 758 -5.94 -39.69 23.98
C GLY A 758 -5.11 -38.41 24.10
N LEU A 759 -4.81 -37.77 22.97
CA LEU A 759 -4.29 -36.39 23.00
C LEU A 759 -5.35 -35.40 23.54
N PRO A 760 -4.94 -34.27 24.12
CA PRO A 760 -5.87 -33.27 24.63
C PRO A 760 -6.70 -32.66 23.50
N PRO A 761 -7.93 -32.16 23.79
CA PRO A 761 -8.70 -31.37 22.84
C PRO A 761 -7.86 -30.31 22.14
N ALA A 762 -8.03 -30.17 20.82
CA ALA A 762 -7.17 -29.37 19.98
C ALA A 762 -7.94 -28.22 19.31
N LEU A 763 -7.32 -27.05 19.27
CA LEU A 763 -7.64 -25.96 18.36
C LEU A 763 -6.47 -25.81 17.38
N VAL A 764 -6.75 -26.00 16.09
CA VAL A 764 -5.79 -25.71 15.02
C VAL A 764 -6.26 -24.47 14.29
N ILE A 765 -5.43 -23.46 14.29
CA ILE A 765 -5.69 -22.17 13.59
C ILE A 765 -4.79 -22.11 12.36
N THR A 766 -5.38 -21.83 11.22
CA THR A 766 -4.69 -21.66 9.95
C THR A 766 -4.98 -20.29 9.33
N MET A 767 -4.10 -19.83 8.46
CA MET A 767 -4.27 -18.60 7.70
C MET A 767 -4.44 -18.93 6.22
N GLU A 768 -5.25 -18.13 5.50
CA GLU A 768 -5.50 -18.39 4.09
C GLU A 768 -4.21 -18.39 3.26
N ALA A 769 -3.42 -17.33 3.39
CA ALA A 769 -2.18 -17.16 2.64
C ALA A 769 -0.97 -17.71 3.41
N ASP A 770 -0.96 -19.01 3.63
CA ASP A 770 0.09 -19.71 4.38
C ASP A 770 0.48 -21.01 3.68
N PRO A 771 1.75 -21.22 3.32
CA PRO A 771 2.18 -22.50 2.72
C PRO A 771 1.97 -23.70 3.64
N THR A 772 1.87 -23.50 4.97
CA THR A 772 1.65 -24.60 5.95
C THR A 772 0.18 -24.90 6.21
N ARG A 773 -0.74 -24.17 5.58
CA ARG A 773 -2.20 -24.25 5.83
C ARG A 773 -2.74 -25.66 5.72
N ASP A 774 -2.57 -26.28 4.56
CA ASP A 774 -3.24 -27.55 4.26
C ASP A 774 -2.66 -28.70 5.09
N GLU A 775 -1.34 -28.74 5.33
CA GLU A 775 -0.73 -29.75 6.22
C GLU A 775 -1.23 -29.64 7.66
N ALA A 776 -1.50 -28.41 8.12
CA ALA A 776 -2.06 -28.17 9.45
C ALA A 776 -3.54 -28.61 9.54
N GLU A 777 -4.32 -28.36 8.50
CA GLU A 777 -5.72 -28.81 8.38
C GLU A 777 -5.83 -30.32 8.26
N ASP A 778 -4.93 -30.95 7.51
CA ASP A 778 -4.83 -32.42 7.44
C ASP A 778 -4.50 -33.04 8.81
N TYR A 779 -3.61 -32.41 9.57
CA TYR A 779 -3.32 -32.86 10.94
C TYR A 779 -4.51 -32.66 11.88
N ALA A 780 -5.26 -31.55 11.76
CA ALA A 780 -6.49 -31.34 12.51
C ALA A 780 -7.52 -32.43 12.21
N LYS A 781 -7.65 -32.79 10.92
CA LYS A 781 -8.50 -33.91 10.48
C LYS A 781 -8.03 -35.23 11.08
N ALA A 782 -6.75 -35.53 11.03
CA ALA A 782 -6.18 -36.75 11.61
C ALA A 782 -6.45 -36.86 13.13
N LEU A 783 -6.34 -35.76 13.86
CA LEU A 783 -6.71 -35.69 15.28
C LEU A 783 -8.19 -36.04 15.50
N ALA A 784 -9.09 -35.43 14.69
CA ALA A 784 -10.52 -35.67 14.78
C ALA A 784 -10.88 -37.13 14.44
N ASP A 785 -10.28 -37.68 13.37
CA ASP A 785 -10.46 -39.08 12.93
C ASP A 785 -9.98 -40.05 14.02
N ALA A 786 -8.95 -39.69 14.81
CA ALA A 786 -8.48 -40.46 15.97
C ALA A 786 -9.37 -40.30 17.22
N GLY A 787 -10.45 -39.52 17.15
CA GLY A 787 -11.37 -39.31 18.27
C GLY A 787 -10.96 -38.20 19.25
N VAL A 788 -9.98 -37.38 18.91
CA VAL A 788 -9.63 -36.17 19.69
C VAL A 788 -10.63 -35.06 19.36
N PRO A 789 -11.28 -34.43 20.38
CA PRO A 789 -12.13 -33.27 20.15
C PRO A 789 -11.34 -32.13 19.52
N THR A 790 -11.59 -31.84 18.25
CA THR A 790 -10.76 -30.91 17.46
C THR A 790 -11.63 -29.83 16.82
N VAL A 791 -11.18 -28.59 16.90
CA VAL A 791 -11.68 -27.45 16.12
C VAL A 791 -10.58 -27.02 15.16
N CYS A 792 -10.87 -26.93 13.89
CA CYS A 792 -10.00 -26.31 12.90
C CYS A 792 -10.66 -25.00 12.44
N GLN A 793 -9.90 -23.90 12.52
CA GLN A 793 -10.41 -22.57 12.15
C GLN A 793 -9.43 -21.87 11.23
N ARG A 794 -9.87 -21.61 9.98
CA ARG A 794 -9.14 -20.81 9.00
C ARG A 794 -9.50 -19.33 9.15
N PHE A 795 -8.53 -18.46 9.01
CA PHE A 795 -8.72 -17.01 8.94
C PHE A 795 -8.38 -16.52 7.53
N ASP A 796 -9.44 -16.19 6.78
CA ASP A 796 -9.32 -15.66 5.42
C ASP A 796 -8.70 -14.25 5.42
N GLY A 797 -7.90 -13.94 4.40
CA GLY A 797 -7.24 -12.64 4.25
C GLY A 797 -6.02 -12.42 5.15
N LEU A 798 -5.62 -13.43 5.94
CA LEU A 798 -4.45 -13.38 6.82
C LEU A 798 -3.32 -14.26 6.29
N PHE A 799 -2.13 -14.05 6.83
CA PHE A 799 -0.90 -14.78 6.46
C PHE A 799 -0.16 -15.28 7.70
N HIS A 800 0.80 -16.15 7.47
CA HIS A 800 1.65 -16.71 8.53
C HIS A 800 2.21 -15.60 9.43
N THR A 801 2.36 -15.83 10.75
CA THR A 801 2.85 -14.87 11.78
C THR A 801 1.90 -13.72 12.15
N THR A 802 0.68 -13.66 11.63
CA THR A 802 -0.26 -12.57 11.95
C THR A 802 -0.51 -12.39 13.44
N LEU A 803 -0.51 -13.48 14.25
CA LEU A 803 -0.69 -13.41 15.71
C LEU A 803 0.31 -12.45 16.38
N SER A 804 1.55 -12.45 15.90
CA SER A 804 2.66 -11.63 16.43
C SER A 804 2.69 -10.19 15.89
N LEU A 805 1.70 -9.77 15.09
CA LEU A 805 1.64 -8.48 14.41
C LEU A 805 0.41 -7.63 14.84
N SER A 806 0.01 -7.76 16.10
CA SER A 806 -1.27 -7.21 16.62
C SER A 806 -1.46 -5.69 16.42
N GLY A 807 -0.38 -4.90 16.41
CA GLY A 807 -0.41 -3.47 16.17
C GLY A 807 -0.42 -3.09 14.68
N ALA A 808 0.07 -3.98 13.80
CA ALA A 808 0.13 -3.75 12.35
C ALA A 808 -1.05 -4.39 11.61
N VAL A 809 -1.53 -5.56 12.07
CA VAL A 809 -2.65 -6.30 11.51
C VAL A 809 -3.72 -6.49 12.59
N PRO A 810 -4.71 -5.58 12.70
CA PRO A 810 -5.68 -5.57 13.80
C PRO A 810 -6.49 -6.86 13.97
N ARG A 811 -6.66 -7.64 12.90
CA ARG A 811 -7.33 -8.95 12.93
C ARG A 811 -6.56 -10.04 13.71
N ALA A 812 -5.32 -9.79 14.14
CA ALA A 812 -4.63 -10.62 15.14
C ALA A 812 -5.46 -10.79 16.42
N ALA A 813 -6.25 -9.77 16.80
CA ALA A 813 -7.17 -9.83 17.94
C ALA A 813 -8.27 -10.90 17.78
N GLU A 814 -8.68 -11.23 16.55
CA GLU A 814 -9.66 -12.30 16.26
C GLU A 814 -9.03 -13.68 16.56
N ILE A 815 -7.75 -13.85 16.22
CA ILE A 815 -7.00 -15.07 16.52
C ILE A 815 -6.88 -15.25 18.06
N GLN A 816 -6.48 -14.19 18.77
CA GLN A 816 -6.40 -14.20 20.22
C GLN A 816 -7.77 -14.51 20.87
N GLN A 817 -8.85 -13.97 20.29
CA GLN A 817 -10.21 -14.24 20.78
C GLN A 817 -10.61 -15.72 20.55
N ALA A 818 -10.34 -16.29 19.38
CA ALA A 818 -10.63 -17.71 19.08
C ALA A 818 -9.88 -18.64 20.04
N MET A 819 -8.61 -18.35 20.34
CA MET A 819 -7.83 -19.09 21.35
C MET A 819 -8.52 -19.04 22.72
N CYS A 820 -8.99 -17.86 23.14
CA CYS A 820 -9.66 -17.69 24.44
C CYS A 820 -11.02 -18.39 24.47
N ASP A 821 -11.82 -18.29 23.42
CA ASP A 821 -13.12 -18.93 23.34
C ASP A 821 -13.02 -20.45 23.43
N PHE A 822 -11.97 -21.03 22.85
CA PHE A 822 -11.69 -22.46 22.95
C PHE A 822 -11.16 -22.86 24.34
N LEU A 823 -10.23 -22.10 24.91
CA LEU A 823 -9.56 -22.47 26.17
C LEU A 823 -10.42 -22.22 27.42
N THR A 824 -11.25 -21.17 27.44
CA THR A 824 -12.04 -20.77 28.62
C THR A 824 -12.91 -21.90 29.17
N PRO A 825 -13.73 -22.61 28.41
CA PRO A 825 -14.56 -23.71 28.93
C PRO A 825 -13.70 -24.89 29.44
N LEU A 826 -12.57 -25.20 28.80
CA LEU A 826 -11.69 -26.33 29.14
C LEU A 826 -10.85 -26.07 30.39
N LEU A 827 -10.51 -24.80 30.62
CA LEU A 827 -9.73 -24.35 31.78
C LEU A 827 -10.60 -23.89 32.96
N SER A 828 -11.94 -23.89 32.79
CA SER A 828 -12.88 -23.59 33.89
C SER A 828 -12.87 -24.70 34.95
N ARG A 829 -13.27 -24.34 36.19
CA ARG A 829 -13.42 -25.31 37.28
C ARG A 829 -14.62 -26.26 37.14
N VAL A 830 -15.51 -25.96 36.19
CA VAL A 830 -16.70 -26.78 35.91
C VAL A 830 -16.45 -27.52 34.57
N SER A 831 -16.58 -28.85 34.62
CA SER A 831 -16.35 -29.71 33.44
C SER A 831 -17.37 -29.41 32.33
N ALA A 832 -16.93 -28.83 31.21
CA ALA A 832 -17.76 -28.62 30.03
C ALA A 832 -17.37 -29.65 28.94
N THR A 833 -18.37 -30.15 28.20
CA THR A 833 -18.17 -30.98 27.01
C THR A 833 -17.95 -30.10 25.78
N VAL A 834 -16.90 -30.38 24.99
CA VAL A 834 -16.55 -29.65 23.75
C VAL A 834 -17.40 -30.21 22.60
N PRO A 835 -18.08 -29.35 21.81
CA PRO A 835 -18.66 -29.79 20.52
C PRO A 835 -17.56 -29.98 19.48
N THR A 836 -17.59 -31.07 18.77
CA THR A 836 -16.73 -31.30 17.60
C THR A 836 -17.35 -30.60 16.40
N VAL A 837 -16.69 -29.56 15.90
CA VAL A 837 -17.08 -28.91 14.63
C VAL A 837 -15.90 -29.00 13.70
N VAL A 838 -16.02 -29.80 12.66
CA VAL A 838 -15.16 -29.79 11.48
C VAL A 838 -15.98 -29.07 10.41
N GLY A 839 -15.67 -27.80 10.14
CA GLY A 839 -16.32 -27.00 9.11
C GLY A 839 -15.35 -26.48 8.08
#